data_834124f029027f986d858c83fa6197b7
#
_entry.id   834124f029027f986d858c83fa6197b7
#
_cell.length_a   1.000
_cell.length_b   1.000
_cell.length_c   1.000
_cell.angle_alpha   90.00
_cell.angle_beta   90.00
_cell.angle_gamma   90.00
#
_symmetry.space_group_name_H-M   'P 1'
#
loop_
_entity.id
_entity.type
_entity.pdbx_description
1 polymer ?
#
loop_
_entity_poly.entity_id
_entity_poly.type
_entity_poly.pdbx_seq_one_letter_code
_entity_poly.pdbx_strand_id
1 'polypeptide(L)'
;MRSRSVHPNQVRSRRSCALGSRLWIGFGLPLRALLACTLGVSCESAHSAALPHFNQPACSAISIHTHLAEIQILAAIPWFTTQRAAYLVSTLIFATITGLGWVFILRRRIRQQTEVITRKLKNEMALEERYRNIFERNLTGLYVASEEGEILDCNDACAHILGFGDRQQLLEQRERADEFIRRFHSNSAENSFSVTTEEKFEVAGAVRWALCNIRAAEHDDHGRQVFEGSLVDITERKCAEEQIQSLAYFDSLTGLPNRTLAKDRLTQALAAARRRRERIGLLYLDIDSFKIVNDCLGHSVGDELLQQIAQRLRLCAREEDTIARLGGDEFLIALGPIDTYSDVAIVAERVARDLTPTFNLHGHSLTVTSSIGISIFPDHGEDAETLIKNADAAMYASKGRGRNTFSFFSEEMTTQAIERLQLGNSMRPALERNEFFLVFQPEFDLRTGKVSCWEALIRWKHPDLGLISPDKFIHVAESNGMIVPIGEWVLRTACLHARSWHDRGNPIPVAVNVSAVQFRQAGFCDLVKDVLDQSGLDPEFLELEITESLLLATEDMRYEVLGRLKTLGVKLALDDFGTGFSSLSYLKQLPVSKLKIDRSFISDLQHNPSDEAITAAIIQMAKCLHLKVTAEGVENENQLRVLRAHGCDDVQGFLFSKPLRPDQMDFSNRKSSALFEILSTGAAE
;
A
#
# COMPACT_ATOMS: atom_id res chain seq x y z
N MET A 1 5.13 -39.69 -0.62
CA MET A 1 4.42 -40.09 -1.84
C MET A 1 3.92 -38.82 -2.52
N ARG A 2 4.45 -38.56 -3.70
CA ARG A 2 4.20 -37.32 -4.46
C ARG A 2 2.89 -37.46 -5.23
N SER A 3 1.97 -36.50 -5.13
CA SER A 3 0.93 -36.29 -6.15
C SER A 3 0.92 -34.83 -6.57
N ARG A 4 1.29 -34.62 -7.83
CA ARG A 4 1.22 -33.35 -8.55
C ARG A 4 -0.23 -33.08 -8.92
N SER A 5 -0.79 -31.97 -8.48
CA SER A 5 -2.03 -31.42 -9.03
C SER A 5 -1.70 -30.56 -10.25
N VAL A 6 -2.19 -31.00 -11.40
CA VAL A 6 -2.11 -30.28 -12.68
C VAL A 6 -3.32 -29.36 -12.80
N HIS A 7 -3.08 -28.07 -12.97
CA HIS A 7 -4.11 -27.06 -13.24
C HIS A 7 -4.66 -27.17 -14.68
N PRO A 8 -5.99 -27.14 -14.92
CA PRO A 8 -6.58 -27.33 -16.24
C PRO A 8 -6.79 -26.05 -17.07
N ASN A 9 -6.08 -24.98 -16.86
CA ASN A 9 -6.38 -23.70 -17.52
C ASN A 9 -5.41 -23.25 -18.64
N GLN A 10 -4.61 -24.13 -19.21
CA GLN A 10 -3.71 -23.75 -20.32
C GLN A 10 -4.01 -24.39 -21.70
N VAL A 11 -5.15 -25.04 -21.88
CA VAL A 11 -5.43 -25.77 -23.16
C VAL A 11 -6.43 -25.05 -24.08
N ARG A 12 -6.98 -23.89 -23.74
CA ARG A 12 -7.98 -23.20 -24.58
C ARG A 12 -7.48 -22.07 -25.49
N SER A 13 -6.22 -21.68 -25.46
CA SER A 13 -5.73 -20.58 -26.34
C SER A 13 -4.93 -20.99 -27.58
N ARG A 14 -4.75 -22.29 -27.85
CA ARG A 14 -3.94 -22.75 -29.00
C ARG A 14 -4.72 -23.38 -30.16
N ARG A 15 -6.05 -23.43 -30.15
CA ARG A 15 -6.86 -24.02 -31.26
C ARG A 15 -7.54 -23.02 -32.20
N SER A 16 -7.50 -21.73 -31.96
CA SER A 16 -8.10 -20.72 -32.86
C SER A 16 -7.15 -20.09 -33.86
N CYS A 17 -5.84 -20.34 -33.79
CA CYS A 17 -4.87 -19.81 -34.77
C CYS A 17 -4.45 -20.78 -35.91
N ALA A 18 -4.90 -22.02 -35.88
CA ALA A 18 -4.41 -23.02 -36.87
C ALA A 18 -5.31 -23.20 -38.11
N LEU A 19 -6.49 -22.57 -38.16
CA LEU A 19 -7.40 -22.67 -39.34
C LEU A 19 -7.35 -21.49 -40.30
N GLY A 20 -6.62 -20.42 -39.97
CA GLY A 20 -6.43 -19.25 -40.83
C GLY A 20 -5.24 -19.32 -41.80
N SER A 21 -4.32 -20.29 -41.62
CA SER A 21 -3.05 -20.30 -42.34
C SER A 21 -2.93 -21.35 -43.46
N ARG A 22 -3.98 -22.13 -43.76
CA ARG A 22 -3.91 -23.17 -44.81
C ARG A 22 -4.63 -22.86 -46.12
N LEU A 23 -5.16 -21.65 -46.33
CA LEU A 23 -5.85 -21.26 -47.59
C LEU A 23 -5.09 -20.22 -48.43
N TRP A 24 -3.79 -20.00 -48.15
CA TRP A 24 -2.98 -18.99 -48.86
C TRP A 24 -1.73 -19.55 -49.56
N ILE A 25 -1.64 -20.87 -49.79
CA ILE A 25 -0.51 -21.50 -50.47
C ILE A 25 -0.98 -22.06 -51.83
N GLY A 26 -1.60 -21.24 -52.67
CA GLY A 26 -2.08 -21.71 -53.96
C GLY A 26 -2.05 -20.72 -55.11
N PHE A 27 -1.68 -19.48 -54.89
CA PHE A 27 -1.53 -18.52 -56.00
C PHE A 27 -0.06 -18.12 -56.12
N GLY A 28 0.51 -18.70 -57.16
CA GLY A 28 1.92 -18.63 -57.44
C GLY A 28 2.47 -17.22 -57.73
N LEU A 29 3.74 -17.12 -57.60
CA LEU A 29 4.60 -15.96 -57.81
C LEU A 29 4.27 -15.01 -58.99
N PRO A 30 3.59 -15.43 -60.10
CA PRO A 30 3.34 -14.49 -61.18
C PRO A 30 2.32 -13.38 -60.87
N LEU A 31 1.38 -13.59 -59.94
CA LEU A 31 0.38 -12.55 -59.63
C LEU A 31 0.93 -11.44 -58.76
N ARG A 32 1.95 -11.73 -57.95
CA ARG A 32 2.63 -10.72 -57.13
C ARG A 32 3.55 -9.80 -57.95
N ALA A 33 4.14 -10.33 -58.99
CA ALA A 33 4.98 -9.55 -59.92
C ALA A 33 4.13 -8.61 -60.78
N LEU A 34 2.92 -9.02 -61.18
CA LEU A 34 2.01 -8.17 -61.96
C LEU A 34 1.40 -7.04 -61.11
N LEU A 35 1.10 -7.29 -59.83
CA LEU A 35 0.58 -6.25 -58.97
C LEU A 35 1.65 -5.22 -58.56
N ALA A 36 2.89 -5.64 -58.45
CA ALA A 36 3.99 -4.74 -58.12
C ALA A 36 4.35 -3.78 -59.25
N CYS A 37 4.20 -4.24 -60.53
CA CYS A 37 4.44 -3.41 -61.70
C CYS A 37 3.30 -2.41 -62.00
N THR A 38 2.05 -2.69 -61.52
CA THR A 38 0.90 -1.80 -61.79
C THR A 38 0.69 -0.75 -60.70
N LEU A 39 1.31 -0.90 -59.52
CA LEU A 39 1.09 0.03 -58.42
C LEU A 39 2.25 0.99 -58.11
N GLY A 40 3.32 0.99 -58.90
CA GLY A 40 4.36 2.04 -58.81
C GLY A 40 5.02 2.18 -57.43
N VAL A 41 5.06 1.13 -56.60
CA VAL A 41 5.65 1.19 -55.28
C VAL A 41 7.14 0.83 -55.38
N SER A 42 7.98 1.81 -55.26
CA SER A 42 9.41 1.66 -55.14
C SER A 42 9.81 0.81 -53.94
N CYS A 43 10.63 -0.19 -54.16
CA CYS A 43 11.13 -1.10 -53.16
C CYS A 43 12.29 -0.48 -52.38
N GLU A 44 11.98 0.48 -51.49
CA GLU A 44 13.01 1.19 -50.68
C GLU A 44 12.77 1.19 -49.18
N SER A 45 11.88 0.34 -48.63
CA SER A 45 11.68 0.35 -47.20
C SER A 45 11.46 -1.03 -46.55
N ALA A 46 12.37 -1.98 -46.84
CA ALA A 46 12.45 -3.22 -46.09
C ALA A 46 13.90 -3.69 -45.92
N HIS A 47 14.70 -2.89 -45.27
CA HIS A 47 16.01 -3.34 -44.76
C HIS A 47 16.18 -2.82 -43.31
N SER A 48 15.65 -3.58 -42.36
CA SER A 48 16.12 -3.55 -40.99
C SER A 48 15.65 -4.78 -40.24
N ALA A 49 16.31 -5.89 -40.48
CA ALA A 49 16.46 -6.97 -39.50
C ALA A 49 17.61 -7.86 -39.95
N ALA A 50 18.60 -7.94 -39.11
CA ALA A 50 19.87 -8.60 -39.30
C ALA A 50 19.81 -10.07 -39.65
N LEU A 51 20.65 -10.48 -40.62
CA LEU A 51 21.40 -11.73 -40.61
C LEU A 51 22.61 -11.62 -41.56
N PRO A 52 23.72 -12.38 -41.36
CA PRO A 52 25.06 -11.97 -41.76
C PRO A 52 25.50 -12.43 -43.15
N HIS A 53 26.42 -11.65 -43.69
CA HIS A 53 27.36 -11.93 -44.76
C HIS A 53 27.17 -13.16 -45.64
N PHE A 54 26.70 -12.96 -46.88
CA PHE A 54 27.23 -13.69 -48.03
C PHE A 54 27.34 -12.74 -49.23
N ASN A 55 28.51 -12.79 -49.87
CA ASN A 55 28.93 -11.96 -50.97
C ASN A 55 27.94 -12.00 -52.15
N GLN A 56 27.50 -10.85 -52.60
CA GLN A 56 27.11 -10.67 -54.01
C GLN A 56 28.37 -10.45 -54.87
N PRO A 57 28.45 -10.94 -56.10
CA PRO A 57 27.56 -10.57 -57.20
C PRO A 57 27.33 -11.72 -58.20
N ALA A 58 26.14 -12.21 -58.34
CA ALA A 58 25.80 -13.11 -59.50
C ALA A 58 24.30 -13.14 -59.83
N CYS A 59 23.40 -12.48 -59.09
CA CYS A 59 21.96 -12.62 -59.38
C CYS A 59 21.34 -11.54 -60.27
N SER A 60 22.04 -10.45 -60.61
CA SER A 60 21.46 -9.39 -61.45
C SER A 60 21.60 -9.63 -62.97
N ALA A 61 22.49 -10.56 -63.40
CA ALA A 61 22.69 -10.79 -64.82
C ALA A 61 21.78 -11.89 -65.40
N ILE A 62 21.26 -12.81 -64.56
CA ILE A 62 20.44 -13.96 -65.06
C ILE A 62 18.97 -13.56 -65.23
N SER A 63 18.45 -12.61 -64.46
CA SER A 63 17.03 -12.19 -64.53
C SER A 63 16.69 -11.36 -65.77
N ILE A 64 17.66 -10.63 -66.33
CA ILE A 64 17.40 -9.79 -67.52
C ILE A 64 17.46 -10.61 -68.79
N HIS A 65 18.28 -11.67 -68.85
CA HIS A 65 18.39 -12.52 -70.04
C HIS A 65 17.20 -13.49 -70.24
N THR A 66 16.55 -13.93 -69.17
CA THR A 66 15.36 -14.79 -69.28
C THR A 66 14.13 -14.03 -69.76
N HIS A 67 13.91 -12.82 -69.38
CA HIS A 67 12.79 -12.00 -69.89
C HIS A 67 12.97 -11.51 -71.33
N LEU A 68 14.18 -11.29 -71.81
CA LEU A 68 14.43 -10.93 -73.17
C LEU A 68 14.29 -12.15 -74.17
N ALA A 69 14.57 -13.34 -73.66
CA ALA A 69 14.37 -14.55 -74.46
C ALA A 69 12.89 -14.93 -74.66
N GLU A 70 12.04 -14.71 -73.63
CA GLU A 70 10.59 -14.96 -73.75
C GLU A 70 9.88 -13.93 -74.66
N ILE A 71 10.34 -12.71 -74.71
CA ILE A 71 9.78 -11.68 -75.63
C ILE A 71 10.25 -11.91 -77.05
N GLN A 72 11.42 -12.49 -77.29
CA GLN A 72 11.90 -12.81 -78.66
C GLN A 72 11.24 -14.07 -79.21
N ILE A 73 10.81 -15.00 -78.40
CA ILE A 73 10.09 -16.23 -78.90
C ILE A 73 8.67 -15.86 -79.32
N LEU A 74 8.01 -14.90 -78.73
CA LEU A 74 6.68 -14.44 -79.14
C LEU A 74 6.69 -13.62 -80.45
N ALA A 75 7.82 -13.02 -80.85
CA ALA A 75 7.95 -12.23 -82.07
C ALA A 75 8.28 -13.07 -83.34
N ALA A 76 8.54 -14.37 -83.20
CA ALA A 76 8.98 -15.22 -84.25
C ALA A 76 7.89 -16.07 -84.92
N ILE A 77 6.59 -15.86 -84.65
CA ILE A 77 5.48 -16.58 -85.24
C ILE A 77 4.83 -15.72 -86.35
N PRO A 78 5.06 -16.03 -87.59
CA PRO A 78 4.76 -15.12 -88.73
C PRO A 78 3.27 -14.94 -89.07
N TRP A 79 2.35 -15.48 -88.29
CA TRP A 79 0.91 -15.43 -88.56
C TRP A 79 0.08 -14.73 -87.43
N PHE A 80 0.75 -14.16 -86.47
CA PHE A 80 0.09 -13.41 -85.35
C PHE A 80 -0.06 -11.94 -85.73
N THR A 81 -1.16 -11.57 -86.37
CA THR A 81 -1.49 -10.15 -86.58
C THR A 81 -2.03 -9.56 -85.33
N THR A 82 -1.70 -8.32 -85.03
CA THR A 82 -2.12 -7.60 -83.85
C THR A 82 -3.65 -7.63 -83.59
N GLN A 83 -4.42 -7.72 -84.71
CA GLN A 83 -5.88 -7.88 -84.60
C GLN A 83 -6.32 -9.23 -83.99
N ARG A 84 -5.66 -10.35 -84.44
CA ARG A 84 -6.01 -11.68 -83.91
C ARG A 84 -5.59 -11.85 -82.45
N ALA A 85 -4.48 -11.27 -82.06
CA ALA A 85 -4.09 -11.23 -80.63
C ALA A 85 -5.10 -10.43 -79.74
N ALA A 86 -5.59 -9.31 -80.28
CA ALA A 86 -6.62 -8.52 -79.61
C ALA A 86 -7.96 -9.26 -79.48
N TYR A 87 -8.34 -10.03 -80.50
CA TYR A 87 -9.54 -10.89 -80.47
C TYR A 87 -9.41 -12.04 -79.49
N LEU A 88 -8.26 -12.70 -79.39
CA LEU A 88 -8.02 -13.78 -78.45
C LEU A 88 -8.01 -13.22 -76.98
N VAL A 89 -7.39 -12.09 -76.79
CA VAL A 89 -7.38 -11.44 -75.43
C VAL A 89 -8.80 -10.99 -75.07
N SER A 90 -9.57 -10.38 -75.98
CA SER A 90 -10.94 -9.95 -75.67
C SER A 90 -11.90 -11.13 -75.42
N THR A 91 -11.75 -12.26 -76.19
CA THR A 91 -12.54 -13.47 -75.93
C THR A 91 -12.16 -14.15 -74.62
N LEU A 92 -10.88 -14.13 -74.24
CA LEU A 92 -10.41 -14.64 -72.96
C LEU A 92 -10.92 -13.79 -71.76
N ILE A 93 -10.91 -12.47 -71.92
CA ILE A 93 -11.45 -11.54 -70.91
C ILE A 93 -12.98 -11.74 -70.78
N PHE A 94 -13.70 -11.87 -71.94
CA PHE A 94 -15.14 -12.10 -71.88
C PHE A 94 -15.49 -13.48 -71.26
N ALA A 95 -14.72 -14.53 -71.59
CA ALA A 95 -14.90 -15.86 -71.00
C ALA A 95 -14.60 -15.83 -69.42
N THR A 96 -13.58 -15.07 -68.99
CA THR A 96 -13.26 -14.94 -67.59
C THR A 96 -14.33 -14.13 -66.85
N ILE A 97 -14.81 -13.06 -67.43
CA ILE A 97 -15.89 -12.22 -66.79
C ILE A 97 -17.20 -13.03 -66.71
N THR A 98 -17.59 -13.75 -67.80
CA THR A 98 -18.79 -14.60 -67.78
C THR A 98 -18.64 -15.78 -66.86
N GLY A 99 -17.46 -16.41 -66.78
CA GLY A 99 -17.13 -17.44 -65.79
C GLY A 99 -17.18 -16.96 -64.35
N LEU A 100 -16.61 -15.80 -64.11
CA LEU A 100 -16.68 -15.17 -62.78
C LEU A 100 -18.13 -14.77 -62.38
N GLY A 101 -18.88 -14.25 -63.35
CA GLY A 101 -20.31 -13.95 -63.15
C GLY A 101 -21.12 -15.22 -62.82
N TRP A 102 -20.86 -16.32 -63.55
CA TRP A 102 -21.53 -17.60 -63.32
C TRP A 102 -21.15 -18.21 -61.98
N VAL A 103 -19.88 -18.16 -61.62
CA VAL A 103 -19.39 -18.57 -60.28
C VAL A 103 -20.04 -17.72 -59.19
N PHE A 104 -20.20 -16.42 -59.43
CA PHE A 104 -20.85 -15.54 -58.46
C PHE A 104 -22.33 -15.89 -58.25
N ILE A 105 -23.08 -16.14 -59.37
CA ILE A 105 -24.50 -16.54 -59.31
C ILE A 105 -24.63 -17.91 -58.64
N LEU A 106 -23.77 -18.87 -58.99
CA LEU A 106 -23.77 -20.21 -58.40
C LEU A 106 -23.46 -20.14 -56.88
N ARG A 107 -22.45 -19.38 -56.51
CA ARG A 107 -22.11 -19.14 -55.06
C ARG A 107 -23.27 -18.51 -54.34
N ARG A 108 -23.95 -17.54 -54.97
CA ARG A 108 -25.13 -16.88 -54.36
C ARG A 108 -26.29 -17.86 -54.17
N ARG A 109 -26.54 -18.72 -55.17
CA ARG A 109 -27.62 -19.72 -55.07
C ARG A 109 -27.33 -20.83 -54.08
N ILE A 110 -26.07 -21.30 -54.05
CA ILE A 110 -25.61 -22.28 -53.06
C ILE A 110 -25.74 -21.68 -51.65
N ARG A 111 -25.31 -20.42 -51.44
CA ARG A 111 -25.48 -19.76 -50.15
C ARG A 111 -26.94 -19.71 -49.73
N GLN A 112 -27.84 -19.29 -50.61
CA GLN A 112 -29.28 -19.22 -50.30
C GLN A 112 -29.87 -20.60 -49.96
N GLN A 113 -29.54 -21.63 -50.68
CA GLN A 113 -30.02 -22.97 -50.39
C GLN A 113 -29.40 -23.53 -49.11
N THR A 114 -28.11 -23.32 -48.90
CA THR A 114 -27.44 -23.71 -47.65
C THR A 114 -28.04 -22.99 -46.46
N GLU A 115 -28.37 -21.70 -46.59
CA GLU A 115 -29.04 -20.94 -45.53
C GLU A 115 -30.43 -21.51 -45.18
N VAL A 116 -31.22 -21.89 -46.20
CA VAL A 116 -32.56 -22.46 -45.95
C VAL A 116 -32.47 -23.87 -45.34
N ILE A 117 -31.56 -24.71 -45.81
CA ILE A 117 -31.34 -26.07 -45.25
C ILE A 117 -30.77 -25.95 -43.83
N THR A 118 -29.77 -25.08 -43.65
CA THR A 118 -29.19 -24.84 -42.32
C THR A 118 -30.25 -24.29 -41.35
N ARG A 119 -31.15 -23.44 -41.85
CA ARG A 119 -32.25 -22.87 -41.02
C ARG A 119 -33.27 -23.93 -40.65
N LYS A 120 -33.63 -24.85 -41.59
CA LYS A 120 -34.53 -25.97 -41.29
C LYS A 120 -33.90 -26.95 -40.30
N LEU A 121 -32.65 -27.40 -40.60
CA LEU A 121 -31.89 -28.27 -39.70
C LEU A 121 -31.71 -27.62 -38.32
N LYS A 122 -31.40 -26.34 -38.30
CA LYS A 122 -31.27 -25.58 -37.04
C LYS A 122 -32.58 -25.53 -36.26
N ASN A 123 -33.73 -25.39 -36.96
CA ASN A 123 -35.04 -25.40 -36.31
C ASN A 123 -35.41 -26.81 -35.82
N GLU A 124 -35.14 -27.87 -36.55
CA GLU A 124 -35.38 -29.24 -36.11
C GLU A 124 -34.45 -29.61 -34.95
N MET A 125 -33.16 -29.32 -35.05
CA MET A 125 -32.23 -29.52 -33.93
C MET A 125 -32.60 -28.69 -32.69
N ALA A 126 -33.03 -27.42 -32.88
CA ALA A 126 -33.48 -26.59 -31.79
C ALA A 126 -34.76 -27.12 -31.15
N LEU A 127 -35.67 -27.70 -31.92
CA LEU A 127 -36.90 -28.31 -31.39
C LEU A 127 -36.57 -29.60 -30.62
N GLU A 128 -35.71 -30.46 -31.16
CA GLU A 128 -35.24 -31.67 -30.50
C GLU A 128 -34.44 -31.36 -29.24
N GLU A 129 -33.54 -30.36 -29.34
CA GLU A 129 -32.76 -29.88 -28.20
C GLU A 129 -33.67 -29.24 -27.14
N ARG A 130 -34.73 -28.53 -27.56
CA ARG A 130 -35.73 -27.95 -26.65
C ARG A 130 -36.51 -29.01 -25.89
N TYR A 131 -36.92 -30.10 -26.54
CA TYR A 131 -37.55 -31.24 -25.89
C TYR A 131 -36.62 -31.94 -24.91
N ARG A 132 -35.37 -32.16 -25.32
CA ARG A 132 -34.37 -32.80 -24.47
C ARG A 132 -33.96 -31.91 -23.28
N ASN A 133 -33.88 -30.57 -23.52
CA ASN A 133 -33.58 -29.61 -22.47
C ASN A 133 -34.72 -29.38 -21.47
N ILE A 134 -35.98 -29.61 -21.89
CA ILE A 134 -37.14 -29.43 -20.97
C ILE A 134 -37.14 -30.50 -19.86
N PHE A 135 -36.69 -31.66 -20.13
CA PHE A 135 -36.67 -32.73 -19.16
C PHE A 135 -35.25 -33.20 -18.78
N GLU A 136 -34.46 -33.68 -19.71
CA GLU A 136 -33.17 -34.35 -19.44
C GLU A 136 -31.98 -33.39 -19.28
N ARG A 137 -31.97 -32.27 -20.01
CA ARG A 137 -30.86 -31.31 -19.95
C ARG A 137 -31.14 -30.03 -19.16
N ASN A 138 -32.33 -29.95 -18.55
CA ASN A 138 -32.60 -28.83 -17.67
C ASN A 138 -31.67 -28.90 -16.46
N LEU A 139 -30.99 -27.80 -16.17
CA LEU A 139 -30.20 -27.67 -14.92
C LEU A 139 -31.10 -27.67 -13.69
N THR A 140 -32.37 -27.45 -13.85
CA THR A 140 -33.36 -27.56 -12.80
C THR A 140 -33.73 -29.06 -12.61
N GLY A 141 -33.61 -29.55 -11.42
CA GLY A 141 -34.12 -30.87 -11.06
C GLY A 141 -35.65 -30.87 -11.15
N LEU A 142 -36.19 -31.63 -12.07
CA LEU A 142 -37.63 -31.84 -12.22
C LEU A 142 -38.01 -33.18 -11.64
N TYR A 143 -39.08 -33.26 -10.89
CA TYR A 143 -39.60 -34.49 -10.31
C TYR A 143 -41.12 -34.49 -10.30
N VAL A 144 -41.64 -35.69 -10.29
CA VAL A 144 -43.07 -35.98 -10.09
C VAL A 144 -43.16 -36.87 -8.82
N ALA A 145 -43.98 -36.50 -7.87
CA ALA A 145 -44.15 -37.26 -6.62
C ALA A 145 -45.62 -37.56 -6.35
N SER A 146 -45.85 -38.60 -5.56
CA SER A 146 -47.19 -38.96 -5.03
C SER A 146 -47.62 -37.98 -3.93
N GLU A 147 -48.85 -38.08 -3.49
CA GLU A 147 -49.40 -37.34 -2.35
C GLU A 147 -48.62 -37.62 -1.06
N GLU A 148 -48.08 -38.84 -0.90
CA GLU A 148 -47.24 -39.23 0.23
C GLU A 148 -45.81 -38.73 0.12
N GLY A 149 -45.42 -38.04 -0.98
CA GLY A 149 -44.09 -37.53 -1.20
C GLY A 149 -43.09 -38.59 -1.73
N GLU A 150 -43.58 -39.67 -2.34
CA GLU A 150 -42.73 -40.66 -3.02
C GLU A 150 -42.41 -40.17 -4.45
N ILE A 151 -41.14 -40.16 -4.85
CA ILE A 151 -40.73 -39.77 -6.20
C ILE A 151 -41.14 -40.86 -7.21
N LEU A 152 -42.01 -40.50 -8.11
CA LEU A 152 -42.49 -41.34 -9.20
C LEU A 152 -41.59 -41.26 -10.43
N ASP A 153 -41.10 -40.07 -10.72
CA ASP A 153 -40.18 -39.77 -11.84
C ASP A 153 -39.34 -38.52 -11.56
N CYS A 154 -38.16 -38.44 -12.19
CA CYS A 154 -37.29 -37.27 -12.12
C CYS A 154 -36.31 -37.22 -13.30
N ASN A 155 -35.71 -36.07 -13.55
CA ASN A 155 -34.60 -35.94 -14.47
C ASN A 155 -33.23 -36.14 -13.78
N ASP A 156 -32.16 -36.28 -14.57
CA ASP A 156 -30.81 -36.44 -14.01
C ASP A 156 -30.37 -35.27 -13.14
N ALA A 157 -30.80 -34.05 -13.45
CA ALA A 157 -30.48 -32.88 -12.66
C ALA A 157 -31.07 -32.98 -11.21
N CYS A 158 -32.29 -33.52 -11.07
CA CYS A 158 -32.88 -33.80 -9.77
C CYS A 158 -32.05 -34.83 -8.98
N ALA A 159 -31.64 -35.90 -9.63
CA ALA A 159 -30.78 -36.92 -9.03
C ALA A 159 -29.45 -36.34 -8.55
N HIS A 160 -28.77 -35.54 -9.38
CA HIS A 160 -27.49 -34.91 -9.04
C HIS A 160 -27.63 -33.92 -7.89
N ILE A 161 -28.70 -33.11 -7.85
CA ILE A 161 -28.94 -32.18 -6.75
C ILE A 161 -29.10 -32.92 -5.43
N LEU A 162 -29.82 -34.02 -5.44
CA LEU A 162 -30.04 -34.88 -4.29
C LEU A 162 -28.86 -35.82 -3.95
N GLY A 163 -27.79 -35.78 -4.76
CA GLY A 163 -26.53 -36.49 -4.52
C GLY A 163 -26.48 -37.93 -5.05
N PHE A 164 -27.33 -38.25 -6.01
CA PHE A 164 -27.28 -39.49 -6.77
C PHE A 164 -26.54 -39.31 -8.08
N GLY A 165 -25.98 -40.38 -8.67
CA GLY A 165 -25.22 -40.32 -9.90
C GLY A 165 -26.07 -40.05 -11.13
N ASP A 166 -27.28 -40.62 -11.19
CA ASP A 166 -28.25 -40.48 -12.26
C ASP A 166 -29.68 -40.75 -11.76
N ARG A 167 -30.66 -40.54 -12.65
CA ARG A 167 -32.07 -40.82 -12.41
C ARG A 167 -32.33 -42.27 -11.98
N GLN A 168 -31.63 -43.24 -12.59
CA GLN A 168 -31.84 -44.64 -12.33
C GLN A 168 -31.43 -45.00 -10.89
N GLN A 169 -30.28 -44.52 -10.44
CA GLN A 169 -29.78 -44.70 -9.09
C GLN A 169 -30.74 -44.10 -8.04
N LEU A 170 -31.27 -42.91 -8.31
CA LEU A 170 -32.24 -42.27 -7.43
C LEU A 170 -33.51 -43.12 -7.32
N LEU A 171 -34.06 -43.60 -8.44
CA LEU A 171 -35.28 -44.42 -8.44
C LEU A 171 -35.07 -45.80 -7.83
N GLU A 172 -33.86 -46.36 -7.83
CA GLU A 172 -33.49 -47.61 -7.16
C GLU A 172 -33.30 -47.41 -5.64
N GLN A 173 -32.88 -46.23 -5.18
CA GLN A 173 -32.59 -45.89 -3.79
C GLN A 173 -33.54 -44.81 -3.24
N ARG A 174 -34.84 -44.90 -3.51
CA ARG A 174 -35.84 -43.87 -3.27
C ARG A 174 -35.93 -43.36 -1.82
N GLU A 175 -35.74 -44.22 -0.84
CA GLU A 175 -36.01 -43.89 0.58
C GLU A 175 -35.38 -42.59 1.07
N ARG A 176 -34.12 -42.30 0.65
CA ARG A 176 -33.44 -41.05 1.02
C ARG A 176 -34.00 -39.83 0.31
N ALA A 177 -34.38 -39.99 -0.94
CA ALA A 177 -34.93 -38.91 -1.75
C ALA A 177 -36.36 -38.59 -1.34
N ASP A 178 -37.15 -39.63 -1.06
CA ASP A 178 -38.53 -39.53 -0.55
C ASP A 178 -38.59 -38.83 0.81
N GLU A 179 -37.64 -39.12 1.73
CA GLU A 179 -37.54 -38.42 3.00
C GLU A 179 -37.36 -36.92 2.83
N PHE A 180 -36.51 -36.54 1.87
CA PHE A 180 -36.30 -35.14 1.54
C PHE A 180 -37.57 -34.49 0.99
N ILE A 181 -38.22 -35.12 0.00
CA ILE A 181 -39.44 -34.58 -0.61
C ILE A 181 -40.61 -34.53 0.37
N ARG A 182 -40.76 -35.53 1.26
CA ARG A 182 -41.80 -35.53 2.31
C ARG A 182 -41.72 -34.33 3.25
N ARG A 183 -40.50 -33.85 3.56
CA ARG A 183 -40.34 -32.61 4.37
C ARG A 183 -40.96 -31.39 3.69
N PHE A 184 -40.88 -31.30 2.37
CA PHE A 184 -41.54 -30.23 1.63
C PHE A 184 -43.03 -30.38 1.51
N HIS A 185 -43.49 -31.60 1.30
CA HIS A 185 -44.92 -31.89 1.20
C HIS A 185 -45.63 -31.60 2.53
N SER A 186 -45.04 -31.95 3.66
CA SER A 186 -45.64 -31.69 4.99
C SER A 186 -45.82 -30.20 5.29
N ASN A 187 -44.91 -29.35 4.79
CA ASN A 187 -45.02 -27.89 4.95
C ASN A 187 -46.00 -27.25 3.95
N SER A 188 -46.42 -27.99 2.92
CA SER A 188 -47.26 -27.48 1.82
C SER A 188 -48.76 -27.79 2.00
N ALA A 189 -49.14 -28.63 2.96
CA ALA A 189 -50.49 -29.17 3.09
C ALA A 189 -51.58 -28.20 3.59
N GLU A 190 -51.21 -26.96 3.94
CA GLU A 190 -52.18 -25.96 4.40
C GLU A 190 -52.38 -24.83 3.40
N ASN A 191 -53.06 -25.00 2.31
CA ASN A 191 -53.75 -23.91 1.55
C ASN A 191 -53.06 -23.26 0.36
N SER A 192 -52.22 -23.88 -0.47
CA SER A 192 -51.79 -23.24 -1.70
C SER A 192 -51.57 -24.18 -2.87
N PHE A 193 -52.08 -23.84 -4.07
CA PHE A 193 -51.86 -24.54 -5.34
C PHE A 193 -50.39 -24.57 -5.79
N SER A 194 -49.50 -23.83 -5.15
CA SER A 194 -48.06 -23.81 -5.43
C SER A 194 -47.31 -23.26 -4.21
N VAL A 195 -46.28 -23.96 -3.75
CA VAL A 195 -45.40 -23.55 -2.62
C VAL A 195 -43.96 -23.45 -3.11
N THR A 196 -43.30 -22.39 -2.71
CA THR A 196 -41.86 -22.14 -2.98
C THR A 196 -41.14 -22.03 -1.63
N THR A 197 -40.13 -22.87 -1.38
CA THR A 197 -39.31 -22.83 -0.16
C THR A 197 -37.84 -22.96 -0.50
N GLU A 198 -36.98 -22.34 0.34
CA GLU A 198 -35.53 -22.55 0.31
C GLU A 198 -35.15 -23.49 1.44
N GLU A 199 -34.52 -24.60 1.12
CA GLU A 199 -34.24 -25.63 2.11
C GLU A 199 -32.76 -26.01 2.12
N LYS A 200 -32.28 -26.23 3.35
CA LYS A 200 -30.91 -26.67 3.63
C LYS A 200 -30.91 -28.18 3.88
N PHE A 201 -30.00 -28.88 3.20
CA PHE A 201 -29.87 -30.32 3.35
C PHE A 201 -28.41 -30.78 3.23
N GLU A 202 -28.12 -31.99 3.64
CA GLU A 202 -26.77 -32.54 3.62
C GLU A 202 -26.66 -33.68 2.62
N VAL A 203 -25.67 -33.61 1.75
CA VAL A 203 -25.33 -34.62 0.75
C VAL A 203 -23.87 -35.02 0.90
N ALA A 204 -23.63 -36.30 1.21
CA ALA A 204 -22.26 -36.85 1.34
C ALA A 204 -21.33 -36.02 2.28
N GLY A 205 -21.89 -35.46 3.37
CA GLY A 205 -21.17 -34.65 4.33
C GLY A 205 -20.99 -33.17 3.92
N ALA A 206 -21.53 -32.75 2.76
CA ALA A 206 -21.55 -31.37 2.32
C ALA A 206 -22.94 -30.74 2.44
N VAL A 207 -23.00 -29.55 2.96
CA VAL A 207 -24.24 -28.76 3.06
C VAL A 207 -24.60 -28.19 1.70
N ARG A 208 -25.84 -28.39 1.27
CA ARG A 208 -26.42 -27.80 0.06
C ARG A 208 -27.70 -27.05 0.36
N TRP A 209 -28.06 -26.14 -0.51
CA TRP A 209 -29.30 -25.38 -0.49
C TRP A 209 -30.07 -25.61 -1.78
N ALA A 210 -31.34 -25.94 -1.72
CA ALA A 210 -32.21 -26.00 -2.87
C ALA A 210 -33.41 -25.04 -2.74
N LEU A 211 -33.74 -24.41 -3.83
CA LEU A 211 -35.02 -23.74 -4.02
C LEU A 211 -35.98 -24.76 -4.58
N CYS A 212 -37.00 -25.04 -3.83
CA CYS A 212 -38.00 -26.07 -4.09
C CYS A 212 -39.34 -25.43 -4.46
N ASN A 213 -39.85 -25.75 -5.60
CA ASN A 213 -41.22 -25.41 -6.01
C ASN A 213 -42.04 -26.69 -6.14
N ILE A 214 -43.22 -26.71 -5.57
CA ILE A 214 -44.16 -27.80 -5.67
C ILE A 214 -45.50 -27.28 -6.14
N ARG A 215 -46.09 -27.98 -7.11
CA ARG A 215 -47.40 -27.66 -7.65
C ARG A 215 -48.23 -28.93 -7.76
N ALA A 216 -49.50 -28.89 -7.36
CA ALA A 216 -50.45 -29.95 -7.64
C ALA A 216 -50.67 -30.04 -9.15
N ALA A 217 -50.46 -31.20 -9.73
CA ALA A 217 -50.74 -31.52 -11.12
C ALA A 217 -52.06 -32.26 -11.28
N GLU A 218 -52.45 -32.55 -12.52
CA GLU A 218 -53.60 -33.40 -12.81
C GLU A 218 -53.31 -34.82 -12.35
N HIS A 219 -54.38 -35.63 -12.13
CA HIS A 219 -54.28 -37.01 -11.65
C HIS A 219 -53.48 -37.87 -12.65
N ASP A 220 -52.77 -38.88 -12.16
CA ASP A 220 -52.10 -39.89 -12.96
C ASP A 220 -53.13 -40.78 -13.73
N ASP A 221 -52.64 -41.64 -14.63
CA ASP A 221 -53.51 -42.60 -15.40
C ASP A 221 -54.32 -43.55 -14.49
N HIS A 222 -54.01 -43.59 -13.20
CA HIS A 222 -54.71 -44.40 -12.17
C HIS A 222 -55.62 -43.53 -11.27
N GLY A 223 -55.79 -42.23 -11.57
CA GLY A 223 -56.67 -41.34 -10.81
C GLY A 223 -56.10 -40.88 -9.46
N ARG A 224 -54.80 -41.03 -9.18
CA ARG A 224 -54.13 -40.54 -7.98
C ARG A 224 -53.59 -39.15 -8.23
N GLN A 225 -53.73 -38.29 -7.24
CA GLN A 225 -53.19 -36.95 -7.29
C GLN A 225 -51.65 -37.00 -7.29
N VAL A 226 -51.04 -36.32 -8.21
CA VAL A 226 -49.60 -36.19 -8.30
C VAL A 226 -49.17 -34.73 -8.16
N PHE A 227 -47.93 -34.52 -7.73
CA PHE A 227 -47.30 -33.23 -7.57
C PHE A 227 -46.10 -33.15 -8.48
N GLU A 228 -46.05 -32.07 -9.25
CA GLU A 228 -44.88 -31.68 -10.00
C GLU A 228 -44.03 -30.77 -9.16
N GLY A 229 -42.74 -31.08 -9.07
CA GLY A 229 -41.79 -30.26 -8.35
C GLY A 229 -40.57 -29.89 -9.17
N SER A 230 -39.99 -28.79 -8.80
CA SER A 230 -38.69 -28.41 -9.32
C SER A 230 -37.73 -28.07 -8.19
N LEU A 231 -36.48 -28.49 -8.35
CA LEU A 231 -35.37 -28.26 -7.47
C LEU A 231 -34.31 -27.44 -8.23
N VAL A 232 -33.91 -26.35 -7.65
CA VAL A 232 -32.76 -25.55 -8.18
C VAL A 232 -31.69 -25.52 -7.10
N ASP A 233 -30.51 -25.99 -7.38
CA ASP A 233 -29.38 -25.82 -6.48
C ASP A 233 -29.01 -24.34 -6.40
N ILE A 234 -29.20 -23.77 -5.22
CA ILE A 234 -28.89 -22.37 -4.90
C ILE A 234 -27.72 -22.26 -3.93
N THR A 235 -26.92 -23.33 -3.78
CA THR A 235 -25.80 -23.38 -2.84
C THR A 235 -24.78 -22.27 -3.15
N GLU A 236 -24.39 -22.12 -4.43
CA GLU A 236 -23.47 -21.06 -4.83
C GLU A 236 -24.05 -19.66 -4.53
N ARG A 237 -25.35 -19.46 -4.79
CA ARG A 237 -26.03 -18.19 -4.47
C ARG A 237 -26.02 -17.93 -2.96
N LYS A 238 -26.37 -18.92 -2.15
CA LYS A 238 -26.36 -18.78 -0.69
C LYS A 238 -24.96 -18.54 -0.12
N CYS A 239 -23.97 -19.30 -0.61
CA CYS A 239 -22.57 -19.05 -0.26
C CYS A 239 -22.13 -17.64 -0.67
N ALA A 240 -22.50 -17.18 -1.85
CA ALA A 240 -22.19 -15.81 -2.29
C ALA A 240 -22.94 -14.75 -1.46
N GLU A 241 -24.22 -14.98 -1.12
CA GLU A 241 -24.99 -14.09 -0.24
C GLU A 241 -24.35 -14.02 1.16
N GLU A 242 -23.98 -15.17 1.75
CA GLU A 242 -23.26 -15.23 3.03
C GLU A 242 -21.88 -14.56 2.94
N GLN A 243 -21.17 -14.76 1.83
CA GLN A 243 -19.87 -14.13 1.60
C GLN A 243 -20.00 -12.60 1.42
N ILE A 244 -21.03 -12.14 0.69
CA ILE A 244 -21.34 -10.71 0.55
C ILE A 244 -21.69 -10.11 1.90
N GLN A 245 -22.51 -10.79 2.71
CA GLN A 245 -22.84 -10.34 4.07
C GLN A 245 -21.59 -10.31 4.95
N SER A 246 -20.76 -11.35 4.88
CA SER A 246 -19.50 -11.37 5.60
C SER A 246 -18.59 -10.20 5.21
N LEU A 247 -18.40 -9.95 3.90
CA LEU A 247 -17.61 -8.82 3.40
C LEU A 247 -18.22 -7.45 3.74
N ALA A 248 -19.55 -7.35 3.81
CA ALA A 248 -20.25 -6.12 4.17
C ALA A 248 -20.06 -5.71 5.64
N TYR A 249 -19.86 -6.69 6.54
CA TYR A 249 -19.89 -6.46 7.99
C TYR A 249 -18.62 -6.89 8.72
N PHE A 250 -17.79 -7.74 8.14
CA PHE A 250 -16.58 -8.25 8.78
C PHE A 250 -15.33 -7.95 7.95
N ASP A 251 -14.22 -7.79 8.61
CA ASP A 251 -12.89 -7.68 7.99
C ASP A 251 -12.42 -9.06 7.53
N SER A 252 -12.12 -9.21 6.26
CA SER A 252 -11.79 -10.51 5.64
C SER A 252 -10.48 -11.10 6.13
N LEU A 253 -9.55 -10.29 6.67
CA LEU A 253 -8.27 -10.75 7.16
C LEU A 253 -8.36 -11.27 8.60
N THR A 254 -9.02 -10.52 9.48
CA THR A 254 -9.03 -10.79 10.93
C THR A 254 -10.31 -11.45 11.43
N GLY A 255 -11.37 -11.44 10.62
CA GLY A 255 -12.70 -11.91 11.01
C GLY A 255 -13.35 -11.09 12.13
N LEU A 256 -12.85 -9.89 12.41
CA LEU A 256 -13.46 -8.93 13.31
C LEU A 256 -14.56 -8.14 12.58
N PRO A 257 -15.53 -7.55 13.28
CA PRO A 257 -16.38 -6.49 12.75
C PRO A 257 -15.58 -5.45 11.98
N ASN A 258 -16.07 -5.07 10.79
CA ASN A 258 -15.48 -3.97 10.04
C ASN A 258 -16.02 -2.62 10.52
N ARG A 259 -15.57 -1.51 9.89
CA ARG A 259 -16.00 -0.14 10.22
C ARG A 259 -17.53 0.03 10.22
N THR A 260 -18.22 -0.60 9.28
CA THR A 260 -19.68 -0.50 9.14
C THR A 260 -20.39 -1.15 10.32
N LEU A 261 -20.06 -2.38 10.64
CA LEU A 261 -20.66 -3.11 11.76
C LEU A 261 -20.27 -2.49 13.11
N ALA A 262 -19.03 -2.01 13.24
CA ALA A 262 -18.58 -1.32 14.45
C ALA A 262 -19.42 -0.05 14.72
N LYS A 263 -19.63 0.78 13.70
CA LYS A 263 -20.44 2.02 13.80
C LYS A 263 -21.90 1.69 14.15
N ASP A 264 -22.48 0.66 13.54
CA ASP A 264 -23.86 0.21 13.83
C ASP A 264 -23.99 -0.25 15.26
N ARG A 265 -23.14 -1.17 15.73
CA ARG A 265 -23.14 -1.68 17.10
C ARG A 265 -22.92 -0.56 18.13
N LEU A 266 -21.97 0.34 17.88
CA LEU A 266 -21.73 1.49 18.74
C LEU A 266 -22.97 2.38 18.81
N THR A 267 -23.62 2.65 17.67
CA THR A 267 -24.85 3.45 17.64
C THR A 267 -25.98 2.81 18.46
N GLN A 268 -26.15 1.50 18.38
CA GLN A 268 -27.11 0.76 19.18
C GLN A 268 -26.77 0.79 20.67
N ALA A 269 -25.49 0.59 21.03
CA ALA A 269 -25.01 0.67 22.40
C ALA A 269 -25.24 2.07 23.01
N LEU A 270 -24.95 3.13 22.26
CA LEU A 270 -25.16 4.51 22.70
C LEU A 270 -26.66 4.81 22.91
N ALA A 271 -27.52 4.30 22.03
CA ALA A 271 -28.97 4.45 22.20
C ALA A 271 -29.49 3.73 23.46
N ALA A 272 -28.93 2.57 23.80
CA ALA A 272 -29.26 1.86 25.03
C ALA A 272 -28.72 2.58 26.27
N ALA A 273 -27.45 3.01 26.24
CA ALA A 273 -26.80 3.74 27.33
C ALA A 273 -27.49 5.07 27.65
N ARG A 274 -27.93 5.81 26.61
CA ARG A 274 -28.70 7.05 26.79
C ARG A 274 -29.98 6.81 27.57
N ARG A 275 -30.70 5.71 27.29
CA ARG A 275 -31.95 5.36 28.04
C ARG A 275 -31.67 4.97 29.49
N ARG A 276 -30.55 4.32 29.76
CA ARG A 276 -30.16 3.82 31.07
C ARG A 276 -29.32 4.80 31.88
N ARG A 277 -28.89 5.90 31.27
CA ARG A 277 -27.94 6.89 31.82
C ARG A 277 -26.59 6.24 32.17
N GLU A 278 -26.15 5.33 31.34
CA GLU A 278 -24.88 4.62 31.44
C GLU A 278 -23.82 5.32 30.60
N ARG A 279 -22.55 5.07 30.89
CA ARG A 279 -21.41 5.53 30.09
C ARG A 279 -20.90 4.39 29.21
N ILE A 280 -20.36 4.74 28.03
CA ILE A 280 -19.71 3.83 27.09
C ILE A 280 -18.27 4.32 26.89
N GLY A 281 -17.31 3.42 27.03
CA GLY A 281 -15.91 3.70 26.68
C GLY A 281 -15.59 3.29 25.26
N LEU A 282 -14.88 4.14 24.53
CA LEU A 282 -14.39 3.83 23.20
C LEU A 282 -12.87 3.97 23.14
N LEU A 283 -12.18 2.91 22.74
CA LEU A 283 -10.74 2.91 22.49
C LEU A 283 -10.51 2.85 20.98
N TYR A 284 -9.69 3.72 20.46
CA TYR A 284 -9.17 3.71 19.09
C TYR A 284 -7.68 3.39 19.15
N LEU A 285 -7.28 2.33 18.49
CA LEU A 285 -5.92 1.80 18.54
C LEU A 285 -5.27 1.84 17.16
N ASP A 286 -3.96 2.12 17.16
CA ASP A 286 -3.10 2.03 15.98
C ASP A 286 -1.80 1.30 16.36
N ILE A 287 -1.34 0.42 15.50
CA ILE A 287 -0.13 -0.37 15.76
C ILE A 287 1.10 0.42 15.35
N ASP A 288 1.92 0.74 16.33
CA ASP A 288 3.11 1.58 16.12
C ASP A 288 4.08 0.95 15.13
N SER A 289 4.49 1.74 14.15
CA SER A 289 5.48 1.35 13.13
C SER A 289 5.09 0.17 12.23
N PHE A 290 3.80 -0.18 12.14
CA PHE A 290 3.31 -1.29 11.31
C PHE A 290 3.77 -1.19 9.84
N LYS A 291 3.82 0.02 9.28
CA LYS A 291 4.33 0.26 7.94
C LYS A 291 5.77 -0.26 7.77
N ILE A 292 6.63 -0.07 8.78
CA ILE A 292 8.02 -0.56 8.75
C ILE A 292 8.04 -2.10 8.69
N VAL A 293 7.16 -2.78 9.42
CA VAL A 293 7.02 -4.24 9.35
C VAL A 293 6.69 -4.69 7.93
N ASN A 294 5.72 -4.03 7.27
CA ASN A 294 5.36 -4.33 5.89
C ASN A 294 6.51 -4.06 4.90
N ASP A 295 7.16 -2.91 5.05
CA ASP A 295 8.24 -2.48 4.15
C ASP A 295 9.50 -3.36 4.26
N CYS A 296 9.80 -3.88 5.48
CA CYS A 296 10.98 -4.71 5.73
C CYS A 296 10.75 -6.21 5.54
N LEU A 297 9.58 -6.73 5.96
CA LEU A 297 9.31 -8.17 6.03
C LEU A 297 8.21 -8.64 5.06
N GLY A 298 7.58 -7.70 4.37
CA GLY A 298 6.54 -7.96 3.39
C GLY A 298 5.13 -8.04 3.99
N HIS A 299 4.12 -7.82 3.13
CA HIS A 299 2.71 -7.76 3.52
C HIS A 299 2.18 -9.04 4.15
N SER A 300 2.69 -10.22 3.76
CA SER A 300 2.26 -11.50 4.34
C SER A 300 2.57 -11.62 5.83
N VAL A 301 3.72 -11.09 6.27
CA VAL A 301 4.10 -11.05 7.69
C VAL A 301 3.25 -10.02 8.43
N GLY A 302 2.97 -8.86 7.80
CA GLY A 302 2.06 -7.87 8.35
C GLY A 302 0.63 -8.38 8.52
N ASP A 303 0.12 -9.14 7.55
CA ASP A 303 -1.20 -9.75 7.63
C ASP A 303 -1.31 -10.77 8.76
N GLU A 304 -0.31 -11.63 8.93
CA GLU A 304 -0.27 -12.57 10.06
C GLU A 304 -0.16 -11.84 11.41
N LEU A 305 0.62 -10.76 11.48
CA LEU A 305 0.71 -9.91 12.67
C LEU A 305 -0.66 -9.36 13.05
N LEU A 306 -1.42 -8.81 12.10
CA LEU A 306 -2.77 -8.28 12.32
C LEU A 306 -3.74 -9.37 12.80
N GLN A 307 -3.65 -10.59 12.27
CA GLN A 307 -4.45 -11.71 12.73
C GLN A 307 -4.14 -12.09 14.19
N GLN A 308 -2.85 -12.15 14.56
CA GLN A 308 -2.46 -12.45 15.94
C GLN A 308 -2.84 -11.32 16.90
N ILE A 309 -2.73 -10.05 16.48
CA ILE A 309 -3.21 -8.89 17.24
C ILE A 309 -4.72 -9.01 17.49
N ALA A 310 -5.50 -9.29 16.46
CA ALA A 310 -6.95 -9.49 16.60
C ALA A 310 -7.30 -10.60 17.59
N GLN A 311 -6.53 -11.70 17.62
CA GLN A 311 -6.71 -12.76 18.60
C GLN A 311 -6.41 -12.29 20.02
N ARG A 312 -5.31 -11.55 20.24
CA ARG A 312 -4.97 -11.00 21.57
C ARG A 312 -6.01 -9.99 22.04
N LEU A 313 -6.48 -9.11 21.15
CA LEU A 313 -7.53 -8.14 21.49
C LEU A 313 -8.82 -8.81 21.92
N ARG A 314 -9.21 -9.92 21.28
CA ARG A 314 -10.40 -10.72 21.70
C ARG A 314 -10.29 -11.22 23.14
N LEU A 315 -9.09 -11.52 23.63
CA LEU A 315 -8.86 -11.96 24.99
C LEU A 315 -8.89 -10.81 26.01
N CYS A 316 -8.67 -9.56 25.54
CA CYS A 316 -8.69 -8.37 26.38
C CYS A 316 -10.08 -7.79 26.65
N ALA A 317 -11.11 -8.21 25.92
CA ALA A 317 -12.45 -7.66 25.99
C ALA A 317 -13.46 -8.72 26.45
N ARG A 318 -14.61 -8.26 26.96
CA ARG A 318 -15.73 -9.11 27.37
C ARG A 318 -16.58 -9.50 26.15
N GLU A 319 -17.46 -10.46 26.31
CA GLU A 319 -18.37 -10.92 25.25
C GLU A 319 -19.34 -9.80 24.78
N GLU A 320 -19.70 -8.89 25.68
CA GLU A 320 -20.56 -7.73 25.42
C GLU A 320 -19.83 -6.57 24.72
N ASP A 321 -18.50 -6.56 24.75
CA ASP A 321 -17.70 -5.52 24.12
C ASP A 321 -17.62 -5.76 22.60
N THR A 322 -17.52 -4.68 21.83
CA THR A 322 -17.33 -4.77 20.40
C THR A 322 -15.89 -4.47 20.04
N ILE A 323 -15.20 -5.45 19.48
CA ILE A 323 -13.87 -5.26 18.89
C ILE A 323 -14.02 -5.24 17.38
N ALA A 324 -13.39 -4.28 16.71
CA ALA A 324 -13.45 -4.12 15.27
C ALA A 324 -12.09 -3.74 14.69
N ARG A 325 -11.88 -4.05 13.40
CA ARG A 325 -10.79 -3.49 12.60
C ARG A 325 -11.36 -2.50 11.61
N LEU A 326 -10.84 -1.28 11.62
CA LEU A 326 -11.36 -0.19 10.80
C LEU A 326 -10.69 -0.12 9.41
N GLY A 327 -9.49 -0.65 9.30
CA GLY A 327 -8.67 -0.73 8.09
C GLY A 327 -7.18 -0.57 8.43
N GLY A 328 -6.28 -1.06 7.57
CA GLY A 328 -4.84 -0.98 7.83
C GLY A 328 -4.47 -1.60 9.19
N ASP A 329 -3.84 -0.83 10.03
CA ASP A 329 -3.39 -1.13 11.38
C ASP A 329 -4.29 -0.56 12.49
N GLU A 330 -5.49 -0.06 12.14
CA GLU A 330 -6.43 0.58 13.05
C GLU A 330 -7.46 -0.40 13.59
N PHE A 331 -7.60 -0.44 14.91
CA PHE A 331 -8.61 -1.21 15.64
C PHE A 331 -9.47 -0.31 16.53
N LEU A 332 -10.67 -0.78 16.83
CA LEU A 332 -11.61 -0.08 17.70
C LEU A 332 -12.16 -1.07 18.73
N ILE A 333 -12.25 -0.64 19.98
CA ILE A 333 -12.91 -1.40 21.04
C ILE A 333 -13.98 -0.49 21.67
N ALA A 334 -15.23 -0.88 21.55
CA ALA A 334 -16.33 -0.25 22.28
C ALA A 334 -16.67 -1.13 23.50
N LEU A 335 -16.41 -0.56 24.69
CA LEU A 335 -16.69 -1.21 25.97
C LEU A 335 -18.16 -1.04 26.31
N GLY A 336 -18.76 -2.07 26.87
CA GLY A 336 -20.09 -2.04 27.46
C GLY A 336 -20.21 -1.00 28.56
N PRO A 337 -21.30 -0.95 29.32
CA PRO A 337 -21.47 0.06 30.36
C PRO A 337 -20.28 0.12 31.32
N ILE A 338 -19.76 1.33 31.52
CA ILE A 338 -18.64 1.62 32.44
C ILE A 338 -19.10 2.52 33.57
N ASP A 339 -18.55 2.32 34.74
CA ASP A 339 -18.87 3.14 35.93
C ASP A 339 -17.94 4.36 36.00
N THR A 340 -16.63 4.16 35.76
CA THR A 340 -15.60 5.17 35.90
C THR A 340 -14.64 5.26 34.72
N TYR A 341 -13.94 6.38 34.61
CA TYR A 341 -12.83 6.55 33.66
C TYR A 341 -11.71 5.53 33.89
N SER A 342 -11.50 5.14 35.16
CA SER A 342 -10.50 4.14 35.53
C SER A 342 -10.77 2.77 34.92
N ASP A 343 -12.03 2.40 34.73
CA ASP A 343 -12.37 1.11 34.12
C ASP A 343 -11.87 1.03 32.68
N VAL A 344 -11.98 2.14 31.93
CA VAL A 344 -11.48 2.23 30.56
C VAL A 344 -9.96 2.25 30.54
N ALA A 345 -9.34 2.97 31.48
CA ALA A 345 -7.88 3.03 31.60
C ALA A 345 -7.28 1.64 31.86
N ILE A 346 -7.90 0.85 32.76
CA ILE A 346 -7.47 -0.52 33.06
C ILE A 346 -7.53 -1.42 31.82
N VAL A 347 -8.56 -1.25 30.98
CA VAL A 347 -8.63 -2.01 29.72
C VAL A 347 -7.56 -1.54 28.75
N ALA A 348 -7.34 -0.23 28.60
CA ALA A 348 -6.29 0.32 27.75
C ALA A 348 -4.89 -0.14 28.16
N GLU A 349 -4.58 -0.14 29.47
CA GLU A 349 -3.31 -0.67 30.02
C GLU A 349 -3.17 -2.17 29.74
N ARG A 350 -4.24 -2.95 29.91
CA ARG A 350 -4.24 -4.37 29.59
C ARG A 350 -3.96 -4.60 28.12
N VAL A 351 -4.63 -3.90 27.23
CA VAL A 351 -4.40 -3.97 25.78
C VAL A 351 -2.94 -3.64 25.43
N ALA A 352 -2.41 -2.52 25.93
CA ALA A 352 -1.03 -2.12 25.68
C ALA A 352 -0.03 -3.20 26.18
N ARG A 353 -0.24 -3.73 27.38
CA ARG A 353 0.59 -4.78 27.97
C ARG A 353 0.50 -6.09 27.19
N ASP A 354 -0.70 -6.52 26.79
CA ASP A 354 -0.93 -7.84 26.19
C ASP A 354 -0.56 -7.84 24.68
N LEU A 355 -0.36 -6.67 24.06
CA LEU A 355 0.21 -6.52 22.74
C LEU A 355 1.75 -6.48 22.74
N THR A 356 2.40 -6.10 23.82
CA THR A 356 3.87 -5.99 23.92
C THR A 356 4.63 -7.31 23.80
N PRO A 357 4.14 -8.50 24.28
CA PRO A 357 4.88 -9.74 24.15
C PRO A 357 5.14 -10.09 22.69
N THR A 358 6.36 -10.62 22.45
CA THR A 358 6.86 -10.95 21.12
C THR A 358 5.88 -11.80 20.30
N PHE A 359 5.74 -11.44 19.04
CA PHE A 359 5.02 -12.18 18.01
C PHE A 359 6.03 -13.04 17.23
N ASN A 360 5.71 -14.33 17.02
CA ASN A 360 6.53 -15.22 16.22
C ASN A 360 5.85 -15.44 14.86
N LEU A 361 6.38 -14.84 13.81
CA LEU A 361 5.80 -14.76 12.48
C LEU A 361 6.80 -15.25 11.44
N HIS A 362 6.53 -16.36 10.75
CA HIS A 362 7.41 -16.92 9.71
C HIS A 362 8.90 -17.05 10.11
N GLY A 363 9.19 -17.32 11.40
CA GLY A 363 10.55 -17.43 11.92
C GLY A 363 11.18 -16.10 12.38
N HIS A 364 10.45 -15.00 12.29
CA HIS A 364 10.84 -13.69 12.83
C HIS A 364 10.17 -13.47 14.19
N SER A 365 10.95 -12.96 15.14
CA SER A 365 10.45 -12.54 16.46
C SER A 365 10.31 -11.03 16.48
N LEU A 366 9.06 -10.53 16.51
CA LEU A 366 8.75 -9.10 16.46
C LEU A 366 8.10 -8.65 17.77
N THR A 367 8.52 -7.48 18.25
CA THR A 367 7.83 -6.77 19.32
C THR A 367 7.23 -5.50 18.72
N VAL A 368 5.92 -5.33 18.89
CA VAL A 368 5.20 -4.14 18.46
C VAL A 368 4.47 -3.52 19.65
N THR A 369 4.24 -2.22 19.58
CA THR A 369 3.47 -1.48 20.57
C THR A 369 2.23 -0.88 19.92
N SER A 370 1.35 -0.30 20.71
CA SER A 370 0.17 0.39 20.21
C SER A 370 -0.02 1.74 20.85
N SER A 371 -0.49 2.70 20.06
CA SER A 371 -0.96 4.00 20.54
C SER A 371 -2.48 3.97 20.65
N ILE A 372 -3.03 4.36 21.80
CA ILE A 372 -4.45 4.23 22.10
C ILE A 372 -5.04 5.59 22.42
N GLY A 373 -6.16 5.92 21.79
CA GLY A 373 -6.97 7.08 22.13
C GLY A 373 -8.30 6.67 22.74
N ILE A 374 -8.76 7.40 23.74
CA ILE A 374 -9.95 7.06 24.50
C ILE A 374 -10.96 8.22 24.46
N SER A 375 -12.19 7.92 24.08
CA SER A 375 -13.34 8.80 24.27
C SER A 375 -14.44 8.11 25.07
N ILE A 376 -15.25 8.92 25.78
CA ILE A 376 -16.29 8.42 26.68
C ILE A 376 -17.62 9.11 26.35
N PHE A 377 -18.67 8.32 26.15
CA PHE A 377 -20.04 8.80 26.06
C PHE A 377 -20.62 9.02 27.48
N PRO A 378 -21.38 10.10 27.74
CA PRO A 378 -21.68 11.22 26.83
C PRO A 378 -20.63 12.34 26.87
N ASP A 379 -19.63 12.27 27.75
CA ASP A 379 -18.74 13.37 28.12
C ASP A 379 -17.87 13.88 26.95
N HIS A 380 -17.50 12.98 26.02
CA HIS A 380 -16.65 13.29 24.86
C HIS A 380 -17.40 13.21 23.52
N GLY A 381 -18.73 13.14 23.53
CA GLY A 381 -19.57 13.14 22.33
C GLY A 381 -20.86 12.37 22.55
N GLU A 382 -21.90 12.78 21.82
CA GLU A 382 -23.22 12.18 21.93
C GLU A 382 -23.56 11.15 20.84
N ASP A 383 -22.79 11.07 19.78
CA ASP A 383 -22.98 10.17 18.64
C ASP A 383 -21.70 9.39 18.32
N ALA A 384 -21.88 8.30 17.58
CA ALA A 384 -20.79 7.38 17.26
C ALA A 384 -19.67 8.05 16.45
N GLU A 385 -20.01 8.97 15.55
CA GLU A 385 -19.03 9.62 14.67
C GLU A 385 -18.15 10.59 15.42
N THR A 386 -18.77 11.39 16.31
CA THR A 386 -18.07 12.30 17.21
C THR A 386 -17.15 11.54 18.15
N LEU A 387 -17.61 10.45 18.76
CA LEU A 387 -16.79 9.64 19.68
C LEU A 387 -15.60 8.99 18.94
N ILE A 388 -15.81 8.43 17.76
CA ILE A 388 -14.72 7.84 16.94
C ILE A 388 -13.69 8.91 16.57
N LYS A 389 -14.13 10.07 16.10
CA LYS A 389 -13.26 11.20 15.77
C LYS A 389 -12.44 11.68 16.98
N ASN A 390 -13.06 11.76 18.14
CA ASN A 390 -12.42 12.24 19.34
C ASN A 390 -11.45 11.21 19.92
N ALA A 391 -11.77 9.92 19.84
CA ALA A 391 -10.83 8.85 20.17
C ALA A 391 -9.62 8.82 19.23
N ASP A 392 -9.81 9.00 17.90
CA ASP A 392 -8.73 9.12 16.93
C ASP A 392 -7.79 10.31 17.25
N ALA A 393 -8.36 11.50 17.57
CA ALA A 393 -7.56 12.65 17.98
C ALA A 393 -6.72 12.36 19.24
N ALA A 394 -7.28 11.64 20.21
CA ALA A 394 -6.57 11.22 21.41
C ALA A 394 -5.47 10.18 21.12
N MET A 395 -5.72 9.23 20.21
CA MET A 395 -4.72 8.26 19.76
C MET A 395 -3.54 8.95 19.08
N TYR A 396 -3.84 9.94 18.25
CA TYR A 396 -2.77 10.72 17.62
C TYR A 396 -1.92 11.50 18.64
N ALA A 397 -2.54 12.02 19.71
CA ALA A 397 -1.81 12.64 20.82
C ALA A 397 -0.91 11.63 21.55
N SER A 398 -1.36 10.37 21.71
CA SER A 398 -0.54 9.29 22.28
C SER A 398 0.70 9.03 21.42
N LYS A 399 0.58 9.01 20.09
CA LYS A 399 1.72 8.90 19.16
C LYS A 399 2.73 10.04 19.37
N GLY A 400 2.24 11.26 19.59
CA GLY A 400 3.10 12.43 19.83
C GLY A 400 3.80 12.44 21.21
N ARG A 401 3.31 11.67 22.18
CA ARG A 401 3.89 11.53 23.53
C ARG A 401 4.91 10.39 23.67
N GLY A 402 5.36 9.82 22.56
CA GLY A 402 6.39 8.77 22.57
C GLY A 402 5.87 7.39 22.24
N ARG A 403 4.61 7.24 21.78
CA ARG A 403 3.95 5.96 21.45
C ARG A 403 3.82 5.03 22.67
N ASN A 404 3.36 3.78 22.46
CA ASN A 404 3.20 2.77 23.52
C ASN A 404 2.47 3.30 24.76
N THR A 405 1.44 4.08 24.56
CA THR A 405 0.70 4.76 25.64
C THR A 405 -0.75 5.01 25.23
N PHE A 406 -1.57 5.42 26.19
CA PHE A 406 -2.93 5.86 25.90
C PHE A 406 -3.17 7.30 26.36
N SER A 407 -4.15 7.96 25.75
CA SER A 407 -4.61 9.30 26.14
C SER A 407 -6.13 9.36 26.09
N PHE A 408 -6.72 10.03 27.08
CA PHE A 408 -8.11 10.45 26.99
C PHE A 408 -8.24 11.68 26.11
N PHE A 409 -9.35 11.77 25.39
CA PHE A 409 -9.67 12.95 24.60
C PHE A 409 -9.78 14.21 25.46
N SER A 410 -9.26 15.31 24.94
CA SER A 410 -9.55 16.67 25.42
C SER A 410 -9.83 17.59 24.23
N GLU A 411 -10.59 18.68 24.45
CA GLU A 411 -10.91 19.63 23.38
C GLU A 411 -9.67 20.30 22.78
N GLU A 412 -8.60 20.44 23.58
CA GLU A 412 -7.32 20.98 23.11
C GLU A 412 -6.67 20.09 22.03
N MET A 413 -6.90 18.77 22.08
CA MET A 413 -6.34 17.84 21.07
C MET A 413 -6.96 18.04 19.70
N THR A 414 -8.25 18.36 19.62
CA THR A 414 -8.92 18.68 18.36
C THR A 414 -8.34 19.96 17.77
N THR A 415 -8.11 20.97 18.60
CA THR A 415 -7.48 22.23 18.18
C THR A 415 -6.08 21.98 17.63
N GLN A 416 -5.26 21.18 18.33
CA GLN A 416 -3.92 20.81 17.87
C GLN A 416 -3.92 20.04 16.55
N ALA A 417 -4.90 19.13 16.34
CA ALA A 417 -5.01 18.39 15.08
C ALA A 417 -5.35 19.33 13.90
N ILE A 418 -6.25 20.29 14.10
CA ILE A 418 -6.60 21.31 13.11
C ILE A 418 -5.39 22.21 12.81
N GLU A 419 -4.69 22.68 13.85
CA GLU A 419 -3.46 23.46 13.67
C GLU A 419 -2.41 22.73 12.85
N ARG A 420 -2.21 21.42 13.09
CA ARG A 420 -1.28 20.59 12.32
C ARG A 420 -1.66 20.48 10.84
N LEU A 421 -2.94 20.28 10.54
CA LEU A 421 -3.41 20.26 9.15
C LEU A 421 -3.20 21.61 8.46
N GLN A 422 -3.47 22.71 9.14
CA GLN A 422 -3.23 24.05 8.63
C GLN A 422 -1.74 24.30 8.38
N LEU A 423 -0.89 23.94 9.32
CA LEU A 423 0.56 24.05 9.16
C LEU A 423 1.07 23.22 8.00
N GLY A 424 0.62 21.96 7.87
CA GLY A 424 1.01 21.08 6.78
C GLY A 424 0.68 21.65 5.39
N ASN A 425 -0.51 22.22 5.24
CA ASN A 425 -0.95 22.84 4.00
C ASN A 425 -0.22 24.16 3.69
N SER A 426 0.25 24.87 4.71
CA SER A 426 0.92 26.16 4.56
C SER A 426 2.42 26.05 4.26
N MET A 427 3.06 24.88 4.50
CA MET A 427 4.54 24.74 4.38
C MET A 427 5.07 24.93 2.97
N ARG A 428 4.42 24.35 1.96
CA ARG A 428 4.88 24.49 0.56
C ARG A 428 4.80 25.93 0.09
N PRO A 429 3.68 26.66 0.25
CA PRO A 429 3.62 28.09 -0.02
C PRO A 429 4.61 28.92 0.79
N ALA A 430 4.88 28.54 2.05
CA ALA A 430 5.81 29.22 2.92
C ALA A 430 7.26 29.19 2.38
N LEU A 431 7.67 28.03 1.82
CA LEU A 431 8.98 27.89 1.20
C LEU A 431 9.11 28.80 -0.04
N GLU A 432 8.08 28.86 -0.87
CA GLU A 432 8.04 29.71 -2.07
C GLU A 432 8.01 31.22 -1.74
N ARG A 433 7.38 31.60 -0.64
CA ARG A 433 7.21 32.99 -0.20
C ARG A 433 8.32 33.49 0.72
N ASN A 434 9.36 32.69 0.97
CA ASN A 434 10.45 33.01 1.88
C ASN A 434 9.97 33.35 3.30
N GLU A 435 8.99 32.62 3.83
CA GLU A 435 8.50 32.76 5.20
C GLU A 435 9.41 32.06 6.21
N PHE A 436 10.26 31.14 5.75
CA PHE A 436 11.33 30.55 6.56
C PHE A 436 12.57 31.43 6.56
N PHE A 437 13.24 31.47 7.71
CA PHE A 437 14.52 32.13 7.86
C PHE A 437 15.39 31.39 8.88
N LEU A 438 16.70 31.60 8.81
CA LEU A 438 17.64 31.04 9.76
C LEU A 438 18.01 32.07 10.84
N VAL A 439 18.19 31.56 12.05
CA VAL A 439 18.90 32.21 13.13
C VAL A 439 20.06 31.30 13.52
N PHE A 440 21.10 31.87 14.10
CA PHE A 440 22.32 31.15 14.41
C PHE A 440 22.63 31.26 15.90
N GLN A 441 22.92 30.12 16.54
CA GLN A 441 23.31 30.09 17.94
C GLN A 441 24.78 29.68 18.06
N PRO A 442 25.62 30.42 18.80
CA PRO A 442 27.03 30.07 18.93
C PRO A 442 27.25 28.93 19.90
N GLU A 443 28.15 28.04 19.53
CA GLU A 443 28.86 27.13 20.43
C GLU A 443 30.19 27.75 20.85
N PHE A 444 30.57 27.59 22.09
CA PHE A 444 31.80 28.18 22.60
C PHE A 444 32.76 27.12 23.11
N ASP A 445 33.98 27.18 22.64
CA ASP A 445 35.11 26.36 23.15
C ASP A 445 35.44 26.83 24.58
N LEU A 446 35.29 25.94 25.55
CA LEU A 446 35.49 26.23 26.97
C LEU A 446 36.92 26.58 27.36
N ARG A 447 37.90 26.15 26.60
CA ARG A 447 39.32 26.43 26.82
C ARG A 447 39.73 27.83 26.32
N THR A 448 39.20 28.21 25.18
CA THR A 448 39.59 29.46 24.52
C THR A 448 38.58 30.60 24.72
N GLY A 449 37.36 30.29 25.07
CA GLY A 449 36.24 31.20 25.17
C GLY A 449 35.76 31.75 23.83
N LYS A 450 36.21 31.16 22.71
CA LYS A 450 35.88 31.59 21.33
C LYS A 450 34.73 30.77 20.78
N VAL A 451 34.00 31.33 19.83
CA VAL A 451 33.01 30.59 19.06
C VAL A 451 33.71 29.52 18.25
N SER A 452 33.31 28.27 18.47
CA SER A 452 33.79 27.08 17.77
C SER A 452 32.92 26.68 16.58
N CYS A 453 31.61 26.93 16.66
CA CYS A 453 30.62 26.61 15.63
C CYS A 453 29.41 27.54 15.75
N TRP A 454 28.65 27.71 14.67
CA TRP A 454 27.34 28.34 14.67
C TRP A 454 26.29 27.31 14.27
N GLU A 455 25.36 27.00 15.16
CA GLU A 455 24.22 26.12 14.84
C GLU A 455 23.14 26.91 14.09
N ALA A 456 22.75 26.43 12.90
CA ALA A 456 21.69 27.01 12.10
C ALA A 456 20.32 26.47 12.52
N LEU A 457 19.51 27.36 13.04
CA LEU A 457 18.19 27.03 13.56
C LEU A 457 17.11 27.67 12.71
N ILE A 458 16.25 26.83 12.10
CA ILE A 458 15.13 27.30 11.27
C ILE A 458 14.06 27.99 12.10
N ARG A 459 13.44 29.03 11.56
CA ARG A 459 12.29 29.75 12.11
C ARG A 459 11.26 29.96 11.01
N TRP A 460 10.00 29.91 11.34
CA TRP A 460 8.91 30.15 10.40
C TRP A 460 8.09 31.37 10.82
N LYS A 461 8.07 32.40 9.98
CA LYS A 461 7.26 33.60 10.17
C LYS A 461 5.99 33.47 9.30
N HIS A 462 4.96 32.86 9.87
CA HIS A 462 3.66 32.72 9.19
C HIS A 462 2.93 34.06 9.14
N PRO A 463 2.28 34.44 8.03
CA PRO A 463 1.60 35.72 7.88
C PRO A 463 0.50 35.94 8.93
N ASP A 464 -0.30 34.94 9.23
CA ASP A 464 -1.43 35.04 10.15
C ASP A 464 -1.12 34.57 11.57
N LEU A 465 -0.26 33.54 11.75
CA LEU A 465 0.05 32.92 13.04
C LEU A 465 1.31 33.53 13.71
N GLY A 466 1.99 34.44 13.03
CA GLY A 466 3.22 35.03 13.55
C GLY A 466 4.40 34.06 13.53
N LEU A 467 5.25 34.11 14.58
CA LEU A 467 6.44 33.25 14.69
C LEU A 467 6.04 31.87 15.23
N ILE A 468 6.21 30.83 14.40
CA ILE A 468 5.91 29.44 14.76
C ILE A 468 7.20 28.76 15.24
N SER A 469 7.13 28.08 16.41
CA SER A 469 8.26 27.32 16.95
C SER A 469 8.59 26.10 16.08
N PRO A 470 9.88 25.75 15.91
CA PRO A 470 10.32 24.52 15.23
C PRO A 470 9.63 23.27 15.75
N ASP A 471 9.44 23.11 17.05
CA ASP A 471 8.78 21.97 17.69
C ASP A 471 7.36 21.74 17.15
N LYS A 472 6.66 22.81 16.76
CA LYS A 472 5.31 22.72 16.21
C LYS A 472 5.26 22.26 14.76
N PHE A 473 6.25 22.62 13.94
CA PHE A 473 6.15 22.35 12.51
C PHE A 473 7.13 21.29 11.98
N ILE A 474 8.25 21.02 12.64
CA ILE A 474 9.23 20.03 12.18
C ILE A 474 8.59 18.64 12.11
N HIS A 475 7.90 18.17 13.16
CA HIS A 475 7.20 16.88 13.15
C HIS A 475 6.12 16.78 12.08
N VAL A 476 5.44 17.90 11.77
CA VAL A 476 4.46 17.96 10.70
C VAL A 476 5.17 17.84 9.33
N ALA A 477 6.30 18.54 9.17
CA ALA A 477 7.11 18.49 7.96
C ALA A 477 7.68 17.08 7.71
N GLU A 478 8.08 16.37 8.77
CA GLU A 478 8.54 14.97 8.68
C GLU A 478 7.43 14.03 8.24
N SER A 479 6.24 14.16 8.86
CA SER A 479 5.09 13.29 8.58
C SER A 479 4.55 13.43 7.16
N ASN A 480 4.62 14.62 6.56
CA ASN A 480 4.12 14.91 5.21
C ASN A 480 5.23 15.00 4.14
N GLY A 481 6.50 14.72 4.51
CA GLY A 481 7.66 14.75 3.62
C GLY A 481 8.18 16.15 3.25
N MET A 482 7.57 17.22 3.75
CA MET A 482 8.02 18.58 3.51
C MET A 482 9.37 18.90 4.17
N ILE A 483 9.80 18.09 5.13
CA ILE A 483 11.12 18.23 5.75
C ILE A 483 12.26 18.09 4.72
N VAL A 484 12.05 17.36 3.62
CA VAL A 484 13.07 17.18 2.58
C VAL A 484 13.37 18.50 1.83
N PRO A 485 12.39 19.16 1.18
CA PRO A 485 12.65 20.45 0.51
C PRO A 485 12.97 21.57 1.49
N ILE A 486 12.42 21.57 2.71
CA ILE A 486 12.77 22.54 3.75
C ILE A 486 14.24 22.36 4.16
N GLY A 487 14.68 21.13 4.42
CA GLY A 487 16.06 20.84 4.82
C GLY A 487 17.08 21.11 3.70
N GLU A 488 16.73 20.88 2.44
CA GLU A 488 17.56 21.35 1.31
C GLU A 488 17.73 22.86 1.36
N TRP A 489 16.65 23.62 1.57
CA TRP A 489 16.70 25.07 1.69
C TRP A 489 17.55 25.51 2.88
N VAL A 490 17.44 24.83 4.04
CA VAL A 490 18.25 25.11 5.22
C VAL A 490 19.74 24.91 4.92
N LEU A 491 20.12 23.76 4.35
CA LEU A 491 21.50 23.45 3.99
C LEU A 491 22.08 24.50 3.04
N ARG A 492 21.38 24.82 1.97
CA ARG A 492 21.83 25.85 1.00
C ARG A 492 22.02 27.20 1.67
N THR A 493 21.04 27.62 2.46
CA THR A 493 21.07 28.94 3.11
C THR A 493 22.16 29.02 4.17
N ALA A 494 22.34 27.97 5.00
CA ALA A 494 23.39 27.89 6.00
C ALA A 494 24.78 27.93 5.39
N CYS A 495 25.03 27.15 4.34
CA CYS A 495 26.33 27.15 3.63
C CYS A 495 26.64 28.49 2.97
N LEU A 496 25.65 29.18 2.39
CA LEU A 496 25.84 30.51 1.82
C LEU A 496 26.19 31.55 2.89
N HIS A 497 25.53 31.49 4.07
CA HIS A 497 25.89 32.36 5.19
C HIS A 497 27.31 32.07 5.69
N ALA A 498 27.67 30.80 5.93
CA ALA A 498 29.01 30.41 6.35
C ALA A 498 30.09 30.89 5.34
N ARG A 499 29.86 30.72 4.04
CA ARG A 499 30.75 31.22 3.01
C ARG A 499 30.90 32.75 3.09
N SER A 500 29.79 33.47 3.28
CA SER A 500 29.85 34.94 3.45
C SER A 500 30.65 35.36 4.68
N TRP A 501 30.65 34.57 5.78
CA TRP A 501 31.48 34.85 6.95
C TRP A 501 32.98 34.63 6.63
N HIS A 502 33.30 33.56 5.91
CA HIS A 502 34.67 33.25 5.49
C HIS A 502 35.24 34.38 4.59
N ASP A 503 34.45 34.87 3.65
CA ASP A 503 34.85 35.96 2.77
C ASP A 503 35.16 37.27 3.52
N ARG A 504 34.52 37.40 4.73
CA ARG A 504 34.78 38.52 5.66
C ARG A 504 35.91 38.23 6.65
N GLY A 505 36.67 37.13 6.46
CA GLY A 505 37.78 36.76 7.33
C GLY A 505 37.40 36.04 8.62
N ASN A 506 36.20 35.49 8.71
CA ASN A 506 35.69 34.74 9.85
C ASN A 506 35.39 33.28 9.49
N PRO A 507 36.38 32.41 9.30
CA PRO A 507 36.20 31.01 8.95
C PRO A 507 35.73 30.23 10.19
N ILE A 508 34.42 30.23 10.46
CA ILE A 508 33.79 29.49 11.54
C ILE A 508 32.84 28.47 10.93
N PRO A 509 32.84 27.20 11.42
CA PRO A 509 31.91 26.16 10.96
C PRO A 509 30.44 26.53 11.19
N VAL A 510 29.57 25.98 10.36
CA VAL A 510 28.13 25.98 10.55
C VAL A 510 27.62 24.56 10.76
N ALA A 511 26.83 24.36 11.81
CA ALA A 511 26.15 23.12 12.11
C ALA A 511 24.70 23.18 11.59
N VAL A 512 24.22 22.08 11.00
CA VAL A 512 22.87 21.95 10.45
C VAL A 512 22.25 20.64 10.88
N ASN A 513 21.08 20.73 11.49
CA ASN A 513 20.28 19.58 11.90
C ASN A 513 19.72 18.83 10.68
N VAL A 514 19.83 17.48 10.67
CA VAL A 514 19.37 16.61 9.62
C VAL A 514 18.34 15.61 10.17
N SER A 515 17.12 15.68 9.62
CA SER A 515 16.06 14.75 9.96
C SER A 515 16.32 13.33 9.45
N ALA A 516 15.82 12.35 10.19
CA ALA A 516 15.87 10.94 9.77
C ALA A 516 15.19 10.69 8.41
N VAL A 517 14.19 11.48 8.06
CA VAL A 517 13.49 11.39 6.76
C VAL A 517 14.40 11.87 5.63
N GLN A 518 15.14 12.96 5.82
CA GLN A 518 16.11 13.47 4.85
C GLN A 518 17.29 12.51 4.66
N PHE A 519 17.84 12.01 5.77
CA PHE A 519 18.99 11.11 5.76
C PHE A 519 18.74 9.82 4.96
N ARG A 520 17.49 9.31 4.99
CA ARG A 520 17.07 8.11 4.24
C ARG A 520 16.78 8.36 2.76
N GLN A 521 16.82 9.59 2.28
CA GLN A 521 16.57 9.87 0.87
C GLN A 521 17.72 9.38 -0.01
N ALA A 522 17.36 8.63 -1.06
CA ALA A 522 18.32 8.30 -2.10
C ALA A 522 18.84 9.61 -2.73
N GLY A 523 20.18 9.84 -2.69
CA GLY A 523 20.76 11.07 -3.22
C GLY A 523 21.09 12.16 -2.18
N PHE A 524 20.86 11.92 -0.88
CA PHE A 524 21.19 12.91 0.15
C PHE A 524 22.66 13.34 0.13
N CYS A 525 23.61 12.41 -0.04
CA CYS A 525 25.03 12.75 -0.19
C CYS A 525 25.33 13.59 -1.41
N ASP A 526 24.63 13.34 -2.52
CA ASP A 526 24.79 14.09 -3.75
C ASP A 526 24.24 15.51 -3.59
N LEU A 527 23.12 15.66 -2.89
CA LEU A 527 22.58 16.98 -2.50
C LEU A 527 23.58 17.77 -1.65
N VAL A 528 24.18 17.16 -0.62
CA VAL A 528 25.17 17.84 0.24
C VAL A 528 26.37 18.29 -0.60
N LYS A 529 26.86 17.43 -1.50
CA LYS A 529 27.92 17.78 -2.42
C LYS A 529 27.55 18.97 -3.32
N ASP A 530 26.37 18.91 -3.94
CA ASP A 530 25.89 19.99 -4.81
C ASP A 530 25.76 21.33 -4.07
N VAL A 531 25.31 21.28 -2.82
CA VAL A 531 25.22 22.48 -1.96
C VAL A 531 26.59 23.07 -1.67
N LEU A 532 27.57 22.22 -1.33
CA LEU A 532 28.96 22.67 -1.11
C LEU A 532 29.59 23.24 -2.38
N ASP A 533 29.44 22.56 -3.50
CA ASP A 533 29.97 23.02 -4.81
C ASP A 533 29.34 24.37 -5.21
N GLN A 534 28.04 24.57 -5.02
CA GLN A 534 27.33 25.80 -5.37
C GLN A 534 27.61 26.95 -4.40
N SER A 535 27.76 26.69 -3.12
CA SER A 535 28.08 27.72 -2.12
C SER A 535 29.55 28.09 -2.10
N GLY A 536 30.42 27.19 -2.58
CA GLY A 536 31.88 27.37 -2.50
C GLY A 536 32.39 27.27 -1.05
N LEU A 537 31.63 26.68 -0.14
CA LEU A 537 32.07 26.43 1.24
C LEU A 537 32.94 25.18 1.28
N ASP A 538 34.11 25.26 1.92
CA ASP A 538 34.96 24.11 2.13
C ASP A 538 34.22 23.11 3.05
N PRO A 539 34.17 21.82 2.70
CA PRO A 539 33.41 20.78 3.44
C PRO A 539 33.74 20.70 4.94
N GLU A 540 34.97 21.00 5.36
CA GLU A 540 35.38 20.96 6.76
C GLU A 540 34.63 21.99 7.65
N PHE A 541 34.00 22.99 7.03
CA PHE A 541 33.20 24.00 7.73
C PHE A 541 31.70 23.73 7.74
N LEU A 542 31.26 22.62 7.19
CA LEU A 542 29.91 22.09 7.36
C LEU A 542 29.91 20.95 8.37
N GLU A 543 29.12 21.09 9.42
CA GLU A 543 28.82 20.04 10.39
C GLU A 543 27.36 19.63 10.22
N LEU A 544 27.09 18.34 10.09
CA LEU A 544 25.74 17.79 10.05
C LEU A 544 25.42 17.13 11.39
N GLU A 545 24.34 17.57 12.02
CA GLU A 545 23.86 17.03 13.28
C GLU A 545 22.78 16.00 13.03
N ILE A 546 22.97 14.81 13.59
CA ILE A 546 22.09 13.68 13.44
C ILE A 546 21.68 13.16 14.82
N THR A 547 20.41 12.90 15.04
CA THR A 547 19.91 12.40 16.32
C THR A 547 20.27 10.93 16.56
N GLU A 548 20.36 10.52 17.82
CA GLU A 548 20.58 9.15 18.22
C GLU A 548 19.55 8.17 17.61
N SER A 549 18.28 8.56 17.56
CA SER A 549 17.20 7.75 17.02
C SER A 549 17.37 7.39 15.53
N LEU A 550 18.08 8.22 14.76
CA LEU A 550 18.39 7.94 13.37
C LEU A 550 19.31 6.72 13.23
N LEU A 551 20.14 6.46 14.23
CA LEU A 551 21.10 5.37 14.22
C LEU A 551 20.47 3.99 14.51
N LEU A 552 19.25 3.91 14.95
CA LEU A 552 18.53 2.64 15.22
C LEU A 552 17.88 2.01 13.97
N ALA A 553 17.82 2.72 12.85
CA ALA A 553 17.30 2.19 11.57
C ALA A 553 18.36 1.36 10.82
N THR A 554 17.99 0.40 9.97
CA THR A 554 18.77 -0.61 9.20
C THR A 554 20.28 -0.38 9.00
N GLU A 555 21.11 -1.34 9.42
CA GLU A 555 22.58 -1.21 9.55
C GLU A 555 23.34 -0.91 8.26
N ASP A 556 23.03 -1.57 7.15
CA ASP A 556 23.85 -1.50 5.93
C ASP A 556 23.81 -0.13 5.22
N MET A 557 22.65 0.51 5.12
CA MET A 557 22.51 1.81 4.45
C MET A 557 23.15 2.97 5.23
N ARG A 558 23.26 2.87 6.56
CA ARG A 558 23.81 3.94 7.41
C ARG A 558 25.29 4.12 7.23
N TYR A 559 26.05 3.01 7.26
CA TYR A 559 27.51 3.06 7.13
C TYR A 559 27.93 3.62 5.77
N GLU A 560 27.18 3.31 4.72
CA GLU A 560 27.46 3.82 3.39
C GLU A 560 27.27 5.35 3.31
N VAL A 561 26.12 5.88 3.77
CA VAL A 561 25.81 7.31 3.74
C VAL A 561 26.78 8.11 4.60
N LEU A 562 27.00 7.68 5.86
CA LEU A 562 27.95 8.33 6.78
C LEU A 562 29.38 8.29 6.23
N GLY A 563 29.81 7.16 5.65
CA GLY A 563 31.11 7.00 5.02
C GLY A 563 31.30 7.93 3.81
N ARG A 564 30.29 8.09 2.97
CA ARG A 564 30.27 9.02 1.83
C ARG A 564 30.39 10.48 2.31
N LEU A 565 29.61 10.87 3.32
CA LEU A 565 29.66 12.21 3.90
C LEU A 565 31.07 12.51 4.49
N LYS A 566 31.64 11.56 5.22
CA LYS A 566 33.03 11.69 5.72
C LYS A 566 34.04 11.84 4.58
N THR A 567 33.88 11.08 3.50
CA THR A 567 34.77 11.15 2.32
C THR A 567 34.65 12.50 1.62
N LEU A 568 33.49 13.15 1.66
CA LEU A 568 33.30 14.54 1.19
C LEU A 568 34.03 15.54 2.07
N GLY A 569 34.46 15.18 3.29
CA GLY A 569 35.12 16.06 4.25
C GLY A 569 34.18 16.79 5.22
N VAL A 570 32.90 16.48 5.21
CA VAL A 570 31.88 17.06 6.10
C VAL A 570 32.05 16.48 7.51
N LYS A 571 31.90 17.31 8.54
CA LYS A 571 31.90 16.87 9.93
C LYS A 571 30.52 16.34 10.33
N LEU A 572 30.52 15.33 11.20
CA LEU A 572 29.29 14.74 11.70
C LEU A 572 29.26 14.85 13.21
N ALA A 573 28.14 15.36 13.75
CA ALA A 573 27.86 15.42 15.18
C ALA A 573 26.66 14.54 15.52
N LEU A 574 26.73 13.88 16.67
CA LEU A 574 25.62 13.11 17.23
C LEU A 574 24.89 13.98 18.22
N ASP A 575 23.62 14.23 17.96
CA ASP A 575 22.75 15.12 18.73
C ASP A 575 21.77 14.38 19.64
N ASP A 576 21.20 15.07 20.63
CA ASP A 576 20.26 14.53 21.64
C ASP A 576 20.77 13.29 22.39
N PHE A 577 22.09 13.19 22.61
CA PHE A 577 22.68 11.97 23.16
C PHE A 577 22.28 11.72 24.62
N GLY A 578 21.85 10.49 24.89
CA GLY A 578 21.41 10.00 26.20
C GLY A 578 19.91 9.88 26.36
N THR A 579 19.11 10.36 25.41
CA THR A 579 17.64 10.24 25.42
C THR A 579 17.13 8.92 24.84
N GLY A 580 18.02 8.13 24.18
CA GLY A 580 17.72 6.87 23.51
C GLY A 580 18.50 5.68 24.05
N PHE A 581 18.41 4.55 23.36
CA PHE A 581 19.11 3.29 23.68
C PHE A 581 20.40 3.16 22.84
N SER A 582 21.45 3.92 23.12
CA SER A 582 22.72 3.74 22.44
C SER A 582 23.51 2.57 22.96
N SER A 583 23.77 1.60 22.09
CA SER A 583 24.82 0.61 22.34
C SER A 583 26.19 1.24 22.10
N LEU A 584 27.04 1.29 23.13
CA LEU A 584 28.42 1.77 23.05
C LEU A 584 29.24 1.11 21.94
N SER A 585 28.91 -0.13 21.57
CA SER A 585 29.55 -0.87 20.48
C SER A 585 29.30 -0.20 19.11
N TYR A 586 28.14 0.42 18.92
CA TYR A 586 27.81 1.14 17.68
C TYR A 586 28.52 2.50 17.61
N LEU A 587 28.51 3.25 18.68
CA LEU A 587 29.14 4.58 18.71
C LEU A 587 30.62 4.53 18.28
N LYS A 588 31.35 3.49 18.70
CA LYS A 588 32.75 3.29 18.32
C LYS A 588 32.99 3.15 16.81
N GLN A 589 31.99 2.68 16.06
CA GLN A 589 32.10 2.40 14.63
C GLN A 589 31.64 3.58 13.77
N LEU A 590 30.92 4.54 14.37
CA LEU A 590 30.39 5.69 13.64
C LEU A 590 31.50 6.68 13.31
N PRO A 591 31.51 7.24 12.10
CA PRO A 591 32.50 8.24 11.69
C PRO A 591 32.15 9.64 12.18
N VAL A 592 31.61 9.78 13.38
CA VAL A 592 31.26 11.07 14.00
C VAL A 592 32.50 11.71 14.65
N SER A 593 32.51 13.01 14.75
CA SER A 593 33.61 13.80 15.33
C SER A 593 33.20 14.52 16.63
N LYS A 594 31.92 14.66 16.86
CA LYS A 594 31.36 15.43 18.01
C LYS A 594 30.15 14.69 18.58
N LEU A 595 29.92 14.89 19.88
CA LEU A 595 28.76 14.42 20.63
C LEU A 595 28.14 15.61 21.36
N LYS A 596 26.81 15.84 21.20
CA LYS A 596 26.07 16.87 21.90
C LYS A 596 25.23 16.24 22.99
N ILE A 597 25.40 16.71 24.24
CA ILE A 597 24.65 16.25 25.40
C ILE A 597 23.34 17.02 25.43
N ASP A 598 22.22 16.31 25.42
CA ASP A 598 20.88 16.90 25.43
C ASP A 598 20.64 17.78 26.67
N ARG A 599 19.89 18.86 26.48
CA ARG A 599 19.52 19.81 27.48
C ARG A 599 18.89 19.17 28.71
N SER A 600 18.16 18.07 28.61
CA SER A 600 17.49 17.42 29.75
C SER A 600 18.46 16.99 30.84
N PHE A 601 19.70 16.60 30.51
CA PHE A 601 20.74 16.26 31.46
C PHE A 601 21.46 17.48 32.03
N ILE A 602 21.35 18.63 31.36
CA ILE A 602 22.04 19.87 31.79
C ILE A 602 21.14 20.72 32.63
N SER A 603 19.81 20.71 32.43
CA SER A 603 18.86 21.57 33.14
C SER A 603 18.92 21.41 34.64
N ASP A 604 19.02 20.19 35.17
CA ASP A 604 18.96 19.86 36.60
C ASP A 604 20.30 19.45 37.21
N LEU A 605 21.42 19.71 36.51
CA LEU A 605 22.80 19.37 36.92
C LEU A 605 23.16 19.76 38.36
N GLN A 606 22.49 20.75 38.93
CA GLN A 606 22.77 21.23 40.29
C GLN A 606 21.97 20.54 41.38
N HIS A 607 20.81 19.97 41.02
CA HIS A 607 19.85 19.48 42.01
C HIS A 607 19.72 17.96 41.94
N ASN A 608 20.20 17.35 40.82
CA ASN A 608 20.11 15.93 40.62
C ASN A 608 21.52 15.30 40.48
N PRO A 609 22.04 14.66 41.51
CA PRO A 609 23.35 13.98 41.44
C PRO A 609 23.42 12.88 40.37
N SER A 610 22.27 12.34 39.97
CA SER A 610 22.20 11.34 38.90
C SER A 610 22.51 11.95 37.54
N ASP A 611 21.98 13.16 37.24
CA ASP A 611 22.23 13.83 35.96
C ASP A 611 23.68 14.32 35.87
N GLU A 612 24.29 14.73 36.97
CA GLU A 612 25.72 15.05 37.03
C GLU A 612 26.56 13.80 36.75
N ALA A 613 26.24 12.66 37.39
CA ALA A 613 26.96 11.40 37.16
C ALA A 613 26.83 10.91 35.73
N ILE A 614 25.63 11.00 35.12
CA ILE A 614 25.37 10.64 33.74
C ILE A 614 26.15 11.56 32.78
N THR A 615 26.09 12.88 33.00
CA THR A 615 26.81 13.88 32.19
C THR A 615 28.32 13.65 32.26
N ALA A 616 28.86 13.40 33.46
CA ALA A 616 30.27 13.06 33.63
C ALA A 616 30.67 11.76 32.90
N ALA A 617 29.82 10.74 33.00
CA ALA A 617 30.07 9.47 32.29
C ALA A 617 30.05 9.66 30.78
N ILE A 618 29.11 10.44 30.23
CA ILE A 618 29.04 10.75 28.78
C ILE A 618 30.31 11.49 28.33
N ILE A 619 30.74 12.51 29.08
CA ILE A 619 31.97 13.25 28.76
C ILE A 619 33.20 12.33 28.75
N GLN A 620 33.37 11.47 29.73
CA GLN A 620 34.52 10.58 29.84
C GLN A 620 34.48 9.53 28.72
N MET A 621 33.31 8.97 28.41
CA MET A 621 33.11 8.04 27.30
C MET A 621 33.51 8.67 25.97
N ALA A 622 33.03 9.85 25.68
CA ALA A 622 33.34 10.58 24.43
C ALA A 622 34.85 10.86 24.31
N LYS A 623 35.51 11.25 25.39
CA LYS A 623 36.96 11.42 25.42
C LYS A 623 37.72 10.12 25.12
N CYS A 624 37.25 8.97 25.66
CA CYS A 624 37.86 7.67 25.34
C CYS A 624 37.69 7.30 23.86
N LEU A 625 36.67 7.80 23.22
CA LEU A 625 36.38 7.63 21.80
C LEU A 625 37.01 8.71 20.90
N HIS A 626 37.74 9.65 21.48
CA HIS A 626 38.35 10.81 20.81
C HIS A 626 37.31 11.72 20.11
N LEU A 627 36.11 11.83 20.70
CA LEU A 627 35.04 12.73 20.24
C LEU A 627 35.10 14.02 21.03
N LYS A 628 34.83 15.15 20.36
CA LYS A 628 34.51 16.39 21.04
C LYS A 628 33.15 16.32 21.72
N VAL A 629 32.97 17.02 22.83
CA VAL A 629 31.72 17.06 23.56
C VAL A 629 31.21 18.50 23.66
N THR A 630 29.98 18.72 23.21
CA THR A 630 29.23 19.97 23.39
C THR A 630 28.09 19.71 24.38
N ALA A 631 27.96 20.54 25.40
CA ALA A 631 26.81 20.52 26.30
C ALA A 631 25.81 21.60 25.90
N GLU A 632 24.53 21.19 25.76
CA GLU A 632 23.45 22.05 25.31
C GLU A 632 22.62 22.61 26.48
N GLY A 633 21.95 23.73 26.24
CA GLY A 633 21.02 24.29 27.20
C GLY A 633 21.66 24.82 28.45
N VAL A 634 22.90 25.31 28.39
CA VAL A 634 23.57 25.92 29.54
C VAL A 634 22.94 27.30 29.82
N GLU A 635 22.29 27.45 30.97
CA GLU A 635 21.52 28.64 31.31
C GLU A 635 22.14 29.43 32.51
N ASN A 636 22.99 28.81 33.29
CA ASN A 636 23.60 29.44 34.46
C ASN A 636 25.06 29.05 34.70
N GLU A 637 25.77 29.85 35.50
CA GLU A 637 27.18 29.68 35.80
C GLU A 637 27.54 28.41 36.55
N ASN A 638 26.60 27.87 37.33
CA ASN A 638 26.87 26.66 38.09
C ASN A 638 26.93 25.42 37.20
N GLN A 639 26.00 25.35 36.21
CA GLN A 639 26.05 24.31 35.16
C GLN A 639 27.38 24.39 34.42
N LEU A 640 27.80 25.59 34.03
CA LEU A 640 29.08 25.81 33.34
C LEU A 640 30.27 25.34 34.18
N ARG A 641 30.28 25.61 35.50
CA ARG A 641 31.37 25.21 36.40
C ARG A 641 31.49 23.68 36.49
N VAL A 642 30.36 22.97 36.62
CA VAL A 642 30.30 21.51 36.65
C VAL A 642 30.81 20.93 35.32
N LEU A 643 30.34 21.41 34.19
CA LEU A 643 30.79 20.97 32.86
C LEU A 643 32.26 21.16 32.66
N ARG A 644 32.81 22.30 33.09
CA ARG A 644 34.25 22.57 33.04
C ARG A 644 35.05 21.64 33.93
N ALA A 645 34.57 21.33 35.14
CA ALA A 645 35.25 20.41 36.06
C ALA A 645 35.35 19.00 35.46
N HIS A 646 34.31 18.55 34.77
CA HIS A 646 34.33 17.25 34.05
C HIS A 646 35.07 17.30 32.72
N GLY A 647 35.49 18.51 32.26
CA GLY A 647 36.30 18.73 31.08
C GLY A 647 35.51 18.59 29.78
N CYS A 648 34.30 19.13 29.75
CA CYS A 648 33.55 19.35 28.51
C CYS A 648 34.34 20.26 27.56
N ASP A 649 34.26 20.06 26.26
CA ASP A 649 35.02 20.83 25.28
C ASP A 649 34.31 22.12 24.87
N ASP A 650 33.06 22.00 24.43
CA ASP A 650 32.25 23.10 23.94
C ASP A 650 30.94 23.20 24.72
N VAL A 651 30.33 24.39 24.75
CA VAL A 651 29.07 24.67 25.44
C VAL A 651 28.18 25.55 24.57
N GLN A 652 26.88 25.36 24.69
CA GLN A 652 25.85 26.15 24.05
C GLN A 652 24.69 26.42 25.02
N GLY A 653 24.14 27.63 25.00
CA GLY A 653 22.99 27.94 25.82
C GLY A 653 22.74 29.44 26.02
N PHE A 654 21.62 29.72 26.67
CA PHE A 654 21.17 31.11 26.87
C PHE A 654 22.03 31.89 27.86
N LEU A 655 22.88 31.23 28.62
CA LEU A 655 23.90 31.92 29.45
C LEU A 655 24.80 32.79 28.57
N PHE A 656 25.09 32.36 27.32
CA PHE A 656 26.04 33.01 26.42
C PHE A 656 25.33 33.85 25.36
N SER A 657 24.39 33.25 24.67
CA SER A 657 23.64 33.90 23.60
C SER A 657 22.33 33.15 23.30
N LYS A 658 21.28 33.92 23.08
CA LYS A 658 20.11 33.42 22.34
C LYS A 658 20.45 33.31 20.86
N PRO A 659 19.71 32.50 20.09
CA PRO A 659 19.85 32.47 18.62
C PRO A 659 19.71 33.87 18.00
N LEU A 660 20.68 34.26 17.16
CA LEU A 660 20.80 35.58 16.55
C LEU A 660 20.44 35.52 15.06
N ARG A 661 19.92 36.62 14.53
CA ARG A 661 19.82 36.81 13.08
C ARG A 661 21.20 37.08 12.46
N PRO A 662 21.41 36.77 11.16
CA PRO A 662 22.68 37.01 10.49
C PRO A 662 23.18 38.48 10.58
N ASP A 663 22.24 39.41 10.64
CA ASP A 663 22.54 40.87 10.78
C ASP A 663 22.92 41.30 12.21
N GLN A 664 22.61 40.46 13.20
CA GLN A 664 22.91 40.71 14.63
C GLN A 664 24.23 40.06 15.07
N MET A 665 24.85 39.24 14.19
CA MET A 665 26.07 38.51 14.54
C MET A 665 27.28 39.45 14.53
N ASP A 666 27.87 39.62 15.71
CA ASP A 666 29.10 40.42 15.88
C ASP A 666 30.34 39.52 15.88
N PHE A 667 31.07 39.51 14.81
CA PHE A 667 32.31 38.74 14.67
C PHE A 667 33.53 39.45 15.27
N SER A 668 33.41 40.75 15.66
CA SER A 668 34.50 41.51 16.27
C SER A 668 34.71 41.09 17.73
N ASN A 669 33.66 40.68 18.41
CA ASN A 669 33.69 40.20 19.79
C ASN A 669 33.59 38.67 19.85
N ARG A 670 34.67 38.00 19.45
CA ARG A 670 34.74 36.52 19.35
C ARG A 670 34.75 35.79 20.68
N LYS A 671 34.72 36.52 21.82
CA LYS A 671 34.73 35.97 23.17
C LYS A 671 33.43 36.29 23.88
N SER A 672 32.79 35.31 24.47
CA SER A 672 31.68 35.59 25.41
C SER A 672 32.22 36.37 26.62
N SER A 673 31.61 37.52 26.90
CA SER A 673 31.96 38.32 28.11
C SER A 673 31.78 37.49 29.38
N ALA A 674 30.71 36.69 29.46
CA ALA A 674 30.44 35.79 30.56
C ALA A 674 31.50 34.70 30.73
N LEU A 675 31.91 34.04 29.62
CA LEU A 675 32.99 33.05 29.62
C LEU A 675 34.35 33.69 29.98
N PHE A 676 34.63 34.87 29.50
CA PHE A 676 35.91 35.56 29.79
C PHE A 676 36.03 35.94 31.27
N GLU A 677 34.94 36.38 31.91
CA GLU A 677 34.88 36.73 33.32
C GLU A 677 35.10 35.47 34.17
N ILE A 678 34.43 34.35 33.87
CA ILE A 678 34.56 33.06 34.57
C ILE A 678 35.93 32.41 34.30
N LEU A 679 36.48 32.53 33.08
CA LEU A 679 37.83 32.02 32.78
C LEU A 679 38.92 32.81 33.48
N SER A 680 38.71 34.13 33.71
CA SER A 680 39.66 35.00 34.41
C SER A 680 39.63 34.85 35.94
N THR A 681 38.44 34.55 36.54
CA THR A 681 38.30 34.34 37.97
C THR A 681 38.74 32.95 38.43
N GLY A 682 38.66 31.91 37.58
CA GLY A 682 39.12 30.55 37.90
C GLY A 682 40.62 30.29 37.71
N ALA A 683 41.41 31.29 37.30
CA ALA A 683 42.89 31.21 37.24
C ALA A 683 43.56 31.63 38.55
N ALA A 684 42.78 31.99 39.58
CA ALA A 684 43.27 32.50 40.85
C ALA A 684 43.02 31.54 42.06
N GLU A 685 42.51 30.36 41.81
CA GLU A 685 42.50 29.23 42.78
C GLU A 685 43.31 28.06 42.19
#